data_6b3aaf41f8c2c539a0a14b28dfd0c435
#
_entry.id   6b3aaf41f8c2c539a0a14b28dfd0c435
#
_cell.length_a   1.000
_cell.length_b   1.000
_cell.length_c   1.000
_cell.angle_alpha   90.00
_cell.angle_beta   90.00
_cell.angle_gamma   90.00
#
_symmetry.space_group_name_H-M   'P 1'
#
loop_
_entity.id
_entity.type
_entity.pdbx_description
1 polymer ?
#
loop_
_entity_poly.entity_id
_entity_poly.type
_entity_poly.pdbx_seq_one_letter_code
_entity_poly.pdbx_strand_id
1 'polypeptide(L)'
;MRVMGIRKNYQHLWREGILLLGILMICSAADNLWVTVYYGVPVWKEATTTLFCASDAKAYDTEAHNVWATHACVPTDPNPQEVELKNVTENFNMWENNMVEQMHEDIISLWDQSLKPCVKLTPLCVTLNCTDLGNVTNTTNSNRDMMEKGEVKNCSFKITTDIKDKTRKEYALFYKLDVVPINDTRYRLVSCNTSVITQACPKVSFEPIPIHYCAPAGFAILKCNDKKFNGTGLCTNVSTVQCTHGIRPVVSTQLLLNGSLAEEEVVIRSVNFSDNAKTIIVQLNKSVEITCIRPNNNTRKSIPMGPGKAFYARGDITGDIRKAYCKINGTEWNNTLEKIVEKLRKQFGHDKTIVFNPSSGGDPEIVMYSFNCGGEFFYCNSTQLFNSTWTRNDTRGSNDTGGNNSTLILPCKIKQIINMWQGVGKAMYAPPIEGRIECSSNITGLLLTRDGGNDNNETKEIFRPGGGDMRDNWRSELYKYKVVKIEPLGVAPTKAKRRVVQREKRAFGLGAVFLGFLGAAGSTMGAASITLTVQARQLLSGIVQQQNNLLRAIEAQQHLLQLTVWGIKQLQARVLAVERYLKDQQLLGIWGCSGKLICTTTVPWNTSWSNKSLEQIWDNMTWMEWEREIDNYTGYIYQLIEESQNQQEKNEQELLALDKWASLWNWFDITNWLWYIRIFIMIVGGLIGLRIVFTVLSIVNRVRQGYSPLSFQTHLPAQRGPDRPEGIGEEGGERDRDRSGPLVNGFLALIWNDLRSLCLFSYHRLRDLLLIVTRIVELLGRRGWEVLKYWWNLLQYWSQELKNSAVSLLNATAIAVAEGTDRVIEVVQRACRAILHIPRRIRQGLERALL
;
A
#
# COMPACT_ATOMS: atom_id res chain seq x y z
N MET A 1 56.90 -3.86 -75.59
CA MET A 1 56.21 -4.80 -74.71
C MET A 1 56.66 -4.79 -73.24
N ARG A 2 57.09 -3.69 -72.66
CA ARG A 2 57.49 -3.56 -71.23
C ARG A 2 56.64 -2.64 -70.38
N VAL A 3 55.69 -1.97 -70.93
CA VAL A 3 54.82 -1.01 -70.19
C VAL A 3 53.47 -1.64 -69.73
N MET A 4 53.02 -2.74 -70.33
CA MET A 4 51.74 -3.39 -69.92
C MET A 4 51.86 -4.30 -68.70
N GLY A 5 53.10 -4.79 -68.32
CA GLY A 5 53.23 -5.60 -67.13
C GLY A 5 53.21 -4.87 -65.79
N ILE A 6 53.70 -3.63 -65.79
CA ILE A 6 53.71 -2.78 -64.60
C ILE A 6 52.28 -2.33 -64.17
N ARG A 7 51.37 -2.11 -65.15
CA ARG A 7 49.98 -1.70 -64.86
C ARG A 7 49.13 -2.81 -64.24
N LYS A 8 49.37 -4.08 -64.55
CA LYS A 8 48.70 -5.23 -63.96
C LYS A 8 49.13 -5.50 -62.51
N ASN A 9 50.40 -5.29 -62.17
CA ASN A 9 50.91 -5.45 -60.80
C ASN A 9 50.41 -4.34 -59.88
N TYR A 10 50.21 -3.09 -60.35
CA TYR A 10 49.64 -2.03 -59.55
C TYR A 10 48.15 -2.23 -59.26
N GLN A 11 47.41 -2.82 -60.16
CA GLN A 11 45.99 -3.13 -59.95
C GLN A 11 45.80 -4.28 -58.99
N HIS A 12 46.70 -5.26 -58.93
CA HIS A 12 46.68 -6.35 -57.95
C HIS A 12 47.07 -5.83 -56.53
N LEU A 13 48.09 -5.04 -56.41
CA LEU A 13 48.50 -4.38 -55.18
C LEU A 13 47.47 -3.45 -54.60
N TRP A 14 46.73 -2.72 -55.49
CA TRP A 14 45.61 -1.86 -55.06
C TRP A 14 44.41 -2.68 -54.59
N ARG A 15 44.10 -3.81 -55.26
CA ARG A 15 43.03 -4.70 -54.83
C ARG A 15 43.37 -5.41 -53.53
N GLU A 16 44.61 -5.86 -53.36
CA GLU A 16 45.03 -6.46 -52.08
C GLU A 16 45.14 -5.43 -50.97
N GLY A 17 45.60 -4.21 -51.26
CA GLY A 17 45.59 -3.10 -50.31
C GLY A 17 44.18 -2.67 -49.86
N ILE A 18 43.22 -2.62 -50.78
CA ILE A 18 41.81 -2.34 -50.45
C ILE A 18 41.17 -3.48 -49.72
N LEU A 19 41.54 -4.74 -50.05
CA LEU A 19 41.09 -5.94 -49.31
C LEU A 19 41.70 -5.98 -47.89
N LEU A 20 42.99 -5.64 -47.73
CA LEU A 20 43.64 -5.54 -46.44
C LEU A 20 43.07 -4.38 -45.61
N LEU A 21 42.79 -3.22 -46.20
CA LEU A 21 42.13 -2.11 -45.56
C LEU A 21 40.69 -2.46 -45.21
N GLY A 22 39.97 -3.19 -46.06
CA GLY A 22 38.67 -3.73 -45.79
C GLY A 22 38.64 -4.72 -44.62
N ILE A 23 39.65 -5.64 -44.60
CA ILE A 23 39.82 -6.60 -43.51
C ILE A 23 40.26 -5.88 -42.21
N LEU A 24 41.17 -4.90 -42.32
CA LEU A 24 41.55 -4.05 -41.19
C LEU A 24 40.38 -3.20 -40.67
N MET A 25 39.53 -2.67 -41.54
CA MET A 25 38.30 -2.01 -41.11
C MET A 25 37.29 -2.97 -40.48
N ILE A 26 37.24 -4.21 -40.94
CA ILE A 26 36.38 -5.24 -40.34
C ILE A 26 36.96 -5.72 -39.02
N CYS A 27 38.29 -5.84 -38.91
CA CYS A 27 38.99 -6.21 -37.66
C CYS A 27 39.08 -5.07 -36.65
N SER A 28 38.93 -3.82 -37.08
CA SER A 28 38.89 -2.66 -36.17
C SER A 28 37.47 -2.20 -35.82
N ALA A 29 36.46 -2.98 -36.20
CA ALA A 29 35.17 -2.85 -35.59
C ALA A 29 35.30 -3.32 -34.13
N ALA A 30 35.87 -2.47 -33.27
CA ALA A 30 35.71 -2.60 -31.85
C ALA A 30 34.21 -2.80 -31.62
N ASP A 31 33.85 -3.92 -31.02
CA ASP A 31 32.45 -4.20 -30.65
C ASP A 31 31.95 -3.04 -29.77
N ASN A 32 31.40 -2.05 -30.40
CA ASN A 32 30.83 -0.92 -29.67
C ASN A 32 29.63 -1.43 -28.89
N LEU A 33 29.72 -1.40 -27.56
CA LEU A 33 28.64 -1.75 -26.65
C LEU A 33 27.78 -0.52 -26.39
N TRP A 34 26.49 -0.75 -26.26
CA TRP A 34 25.48 0.28 -26.04
C TRP A 34 24.69 -0.03 -24.79
N VAL A 35 24.23 1.02 -24.11
CA VAL A 35 23.37 0.87 -22.93
C VAL A 35 22.00 0.39 -23.39
N THR A 36 21.50 -0.67 -22.77
CA THR A 36 20.15 -1.19 -22.96
C THR A 36 19.42 -1.14 -21.63
N VAL A 37 18.20 -0.62 -21.64
CA VAL A 37 17.35 -0.51 -20.47
C VAL A 37 16.47 -1.76 -20.38
N TYR A 38 16.44 -2.34 -19.19
CA TYR A 38 15.61 -3.50 -18.86
C TYR A 38 14.62 -3.11 -17.77
N TYR A 39 13.36 -3.45 -17.96
CA TYR A 39 12.31 -3.28 -16.96
C TYR A 39 11.76 -4.63 -16.54
N GLY A 40 11.68 -4.88 -15.24
CA GLY A 40 11.27 -6.15 -14.66
C GLY A 40 12.46 -7.02 -14.24
N VAL A 41 13.63 -6.44 -14.02
CA VAL A 41 14.79 -7.19 -13.50
C VAL A 41 14.55 -7.62 -12.06
N PRO A 42 14.97 -8.85 -11.67
CA PRO A 42 14.77 -9.38 -10.33
C PRO A 42 15.85 -8.84 -9.37
N VAL A 43 15.77 -7.57 -9.07
CA VAL A 43 16.67 -6.87 -8.14
C VAL A 43 15.86 -6.26 -7.02
N TRP A 44 16.36 -6.35 -5.80
CA TRP A 44 15.75 -5.74 -4.62
C TRP A 44 16.78 -5.09 -3.72
N LYS A 45 16.31 -4.12 -2.95
CA LYS A 45 17.06 -3.49 -1.85
C LYS A 45 16.26 -3.59 -0.58
N GLU A 46 16.94 -3.68 0.56
CA GLU A 46 16.27 -3.60 1.84
C GLU A 46 15.58 -2.23 1.99
N ALA A 47 14.32 -2.25 2.34
CA ALA A 47 13.54 -1.04 2.54
C ALA A 47 12.42 -1.28 3.56
N THR A 48 12.03 -0.21 4.22
CA THR A 48 10.89 -0.19 5.12
C THR A 48 9.66 0.33 4.38
N THR A 49 8.54 -0.33 4.58
CA THR A 49 7.25 0.10 4.03
C THR A 49 6.12 -0.26 4.96
N THR A 50 4.98 0.36 4.75
CA THR A 50 3.76 0.01 5.45
C THR A 50 3.18 -1.28 4.89
N LEU A 51 3.12 -2.32 5.72
CA LEU A 51 2.49 -3.59 5.38
C LEU A 51 0.98 -3.52 5.66
N PHE A 52 0.22 -4.30 4.95
CA PHE A 52 -1.21 -4.45 5.22
C PHE A 52 -1.52 -5.85 5.79
N CYS A 53 -2.69 -5.97 6.41
CA CYS A 53 -3.10 -7.23 7.01
C CYS A 53 -3.99 -8.05 6.08
N ALA A 54 -3.90 -9.38 6.22
CA ALA A 54 -4.86 -10.32 5.69
C ALA A 54 -5.32 -11.26 6.80
N SER A 55 -6.57 -11.68 6.80
CA SER A 55 -7.12 -12.63 7.77
C SER A 55 -8.08 -13.62 7.09
N ASP A 56 -8.33 -14.75 7.77
CA ASP A 56 -9.22 -15.77 7.22
C ASP A 56 -10.68 -15.29 7.13
N ALA A 57 -11.36 -15.64 6.05
CA ALA A 57 -12.73 -15.25 5.78
C ALA A 57 -13.75 -15.72 6.85
N LYS A 58 -13.45 -16.76 7.59
CA LYS A 58 -14.31 -17.29 8.68
C LYS A 58 -14.44 -16.34 9.87
N ALA A 59 -13.55 -15.37 10.00
CA ALA A 59 -13.64 -14.36 11.05
C ALA A 59 -14.79 -13.36 10.84
N TYR A 60 -15.39 -13.30 9.66
CA TYR A 60 -16.52 -12.43 9.35
C TYR A 60 -17.87 -12.97 9.80
N ASP A 61 -17.98 -14.27 10.10
CA ASP A 61 -19.26 -14.94 10.43
C ASP A 61 -19.63 -14.88 11.92
N THR A 62 -18.75 -14.34 12.76
CA THR A 62 -19.03 -14.17 14.20
C THR A 62 -19.53 -12.75 14.48
N GLU A 63 -20.68 -12.63 15.14
CA GLU A 63 -21.25 -11.36 15.59
C GLU A 63 -20.37 -10.60 16.61
N ALA A 64 -19.38 -11.26 17.19
CA ALA A 64 -18.46 -10.67 18.14
C ALA A 64 -17.41 -9.80 17.44
N HIS A 65 -17.37 -8.52 17.79
CA HIS A 65 -16.29 -7.64 17.38
C HIS A 65 -14.98 -8.08 18.07
N ASN A 66 -13.91 -8.25 17.28
CA ASN A 66 -12.61 -8.60 17.78
C ASN A 66 -11.71 -7.36 17.87
N VAL A 67 -10.87 -7.30 18.93
CA VAL A 67 -9.86 -6.23 19.10
C VAL A 67 -8.94 -6.13 17.89
N TRP A 68 -8.64 -7.26 17.27
CA TRP A 68 -7.70 -7.39 16.16
C TRP A 68 -8.27 -6.90 14.82
N ALA A 69 -9.46 -6.32 14.81
CA ALA A 69 -10.09 -5.63 13.70
C ALA A 69 -10.05 -6.41 12.37
N THR A 70 -10.45 -7.66 12.42
CA THR A 70 -10.46 -8.55 11.24
C THR A 70 -11.32 -8.04 10.10
N HIS A 71 -12.29 -7.17 10.37
CA HIS A 71 -13.13 -6.53 9.35
C HIS A 71 -12.37 -5.59 8.42
N ALA A 72 -11.23 -5.05 8.87
CA ALA A 72 -10.40 -4.16 8.07
C ALA A 72 -9.30 -4.89 7.28
N CYS A 73 -9.08 -6.17 7.56
CA CYS A 73 -8.12 -6.98 6.83
C CYS A 73 -8.75 -7.54 5.56
N VAL A 74 -7.96 -7.63 4.50
CA VAL A 74 -8.37 -8.33 3.28
C VAL A 74 -8.45 -9.84 3.55
N PRO A 75 -9.33 -10.58 2.82
CA PRO A 75 -9.35 -12.04 2.92
C PRO A 75 -8.01 -12.64 2.51
N THR A 76 -7.59 -13.66 3.22
CA THR A 76 -6.39 -14.43 2.85
C THR A 76 -6.61 -15.14 1.51
N ASP A 77 -5.56 -15.16 0.69
CA ASP A 77 -5.56 -15.97 -0.53
C ASP A 77 -5.66 -17.47 -0.15
N PRO A 78 -6.64 -18.21 -0.68
CA PRO A 78 -6.76 -19.63 -0.40
C PRO A 78 -5.57 -20.46 -0.90
N ASN A 79 -4.82 -19.97 -1.89
CA ASN A 79 -3.63 -20.59 -2.45
C ASN A 79 -2.43 -19.63 -2.36
N PRO A 80 -1.83 -19.45 -1.19
CA PRO A 80 -0.66 -18.62 -1.04
C PRO A 80 0.49 -19.21 -1.85
N GLN A 81 1.04 -18.43 -2.77
CA GLN A 81 2.17 -18.84 -3.57
C GLN A 81 3.46 -18.49 -2.88
N GLU A 82 4.32 -19.48 -2.74
CA GLU A 82 5.69 -19.33 -2.29
C GLU A 82 6.62 -19.76 -3.42
N VAL A 83 7.53 -18.88 -3.80
CA VAL A 83 8.50 -19.14 -4.86
C VAL A 83 9.86 -19.30 -4.23
N GLU A 84 10.46 -20.49 -4.37
CA GLU A 84 11.82 -20.74 -3.92
C GLU A 84 12.81 -20.01 -4.83
N LEU A 85 13.70 -19.24 -4.23
CA LEU A 85 14.76 -18.53 -4.91
C LEU A 85 16.03 -19.38 -4.92
N LYS A 86 16.24 -20.09 -6.02
CA LYS A 86 17.43 -20.96 -6.16
C LYS A 86 18.70 -20.11 -6.30
N ASN A 87 19.76 -20.56 -5.66
CA ASN A 87 21.10 -19.91 -5.69
C ASN A 87 21.12 -18.47 -5.18
N VAL A 88 20.18 -18.12 -4.33
CA VAL A 88 20.13 -16.81 -3.68
C VAL A 88 20.50 -16.96 -2.21
N THR A 89 21.44 -16.16 -1.77
CA THR A 89 21.78 -15.98 -0.36
C THR A 89 21.43 -14.57 0.05
N GLU A 90 20.73 -14.44 1.18
CA GLU A 90 20.28 -13.15 1.69
C GLU A 90 20.65 -12.99 3.15
N ASN A 91 21.03 -11.79 3.53
CA ASN A 91 21.37 -11.47 4.91
C ASN A 91 20.11 -11.03 5.67
N PHE A 92 19.84 -11.69 6.79
CA PHE A 92 18.73 -11.39 7.66
C PHE A 92 19.24 -10.90 9.02
N ASN A 93 18.47 -10.00 9.63
CA ASN A 93 18.71 -9.57 11.00
C ASN A 93 17.36 -9.38 11.70
N MET A 94 16.98 -10.35 12.53
CA MET A 94 15.71 -10.31 13.26
C MET A 94 15.62 -9.17 14.27
N TRP A 95 16.77 -8.70 14.77
CA TRP A 95 16.83 -7.68 15.81
C TRP A 95 16.63 -6.25 15.29
N GLU A 96 16.91 -6.03 14.01
CA GLU A 96 16.73 -4.76 13.32
C GLU A 96 15.57 -4.83 12.30
N ASN A 97 14.68 -5.79 12.43
CA ASN A 97 13.56 -5.98 11.52
C ASN A 97 12.45 -4.97 11.83
N ASN A 98 12.19 -4.07 10.89
CA ASN A 98 11.15 -3.06 11.03
C ASN A 98 9.72 -3.63 11.04
N MET A 99 9.51 -4.85 10.58
CA MET A 99 8.21 -5.52 10.66
C MET A 99 7.76 -5.68 12.11
N VAL A 100 8.70 -5.93 13.03
CA VAL A 100 8.43 -6.05 14.46
C VAL A 100 7.92 -4.74 15.05
N GLU A 101 8.59 -3.64 14.75
CA GLU A 101 8.18 -2.30 15.20
C GLU A 101 6.79 -1.94 14.65
N GLN A 102 6.57 -2.22 13.38
CA GLN A 102 5.28 -1.96 12.74
C GLN A 102 4.17 -2.81 13.36
N MET A 103 4.41 -4.10 13.59
CA MET A 103 3.45 -4.95 14.25
C MET A 103 3.14 -4.46 15.67
N HIS A 104 4.14 -4.05 16.42
CA HIS A 104 3.98 -3.51 17.76
C HIS A 104 3.11 -2.25 17.78
N GLU A 105 3.40 -1.29 16.91
CA GLU A 105 2.60 -0.08 16.76
C GLU A 105 1.16 -0.39 16.32
N ASP A 106 0.97 -1.33 15.42
CA ASP A 106 -0.34 -1.74 14.95
C ASP A 106 -1.18 -2.37 16.06
N ILE A 107 -0.57 -3.25 16.85
CA ILE A 107 -1.24 -3.90 17.97
C ILE A 107 -1.67 -2.87 19.02
N ILE A 108 -0.79 -1.93 19.37
CA ILE A 108 -1.11 -0.85 20.31
C ILE A 108 -2.24 0.02 19.76
N SER A 109 -2.16 0.42 18.50
CA SER A 109 -3.16 1.27 17.87
C SER A 109 -4.53 0.61 17.78
N LEU A 110 -4.59 -0.68 17.44
CA LEU A 110 -5.82 -1.46 17.39
C LEU A 110 -6.47 -1.58 18.77
N TRP A 111 -5.67 -1.76 19.79
CA TRP A 111 -6.14 -1.83 21.15
C TRP A 111 -6.72 -0.50 21.62
N ASP A 112 -6.01 0.60 21.40
CA ASP A 112 -6.49 1.94 21.71
C ASP A 112 -7.79 2.27 20.95
N GLN A 113 -7.88 1.89 19.70
CA GLN A 113 -9.08 2.07 18.90
C GLN A 113 -10.27 1.27 19.42
N SER A 114 -10.05 0.04 19.92
CA SER A 114 -11.10 -0.79 20.50
C SER A 114 -11.66 -0.21 21.79
N LEU A 115 -10.84 0.50 22.57
CA LEU A 115 -11.22 1.13 23.83
C LEU A 115 -11.84 2.52 23.66
N LYS A 116 -11.60 3.19 22.55
CA LYS A 116 -12.03 4.57 22.32
C LYS A 116 -13.55 4.80 22.47
N PRO A 117 -14.45 3.94 21.95
CA PRO A 117 -15.88 4.08 22.11
C PRO A 117 -16.40 3.54 23.45
N CYS A 118 -15.54 2.98 24.29
CA CYS A 118 -15.93 2.28 25.50
C CYS A 118 -16.08 3.24 26.69
N VAL A 119 -16.77 2.77 27.72
CA VAL A 119 -17.09 3.55 28.92
C VAL A 119 -15.84 3.88 29.72
N LYS A 120 -15.62 5.16 30.04
CA LYS A 120 -14.57 5.61 30.97
C LYS A 120 -15.05 5.49 32.42
N LEU A 121 -14.27 4.87 33.26
CA LEU A 121 -14.60 4.62 34.67
C LEU A 121 -14.13 5.75 35.63
N THR A 122 -13.95 6.96 35.14
CA THR A 122 -13.57 8.11 35.98
C THR A 122 -14.49 8.32 37.17
N PRO A 123 -15.83 8.11 37.06
CA PRO A 123 -16.74 8.23 38.21
C PRO A 123 -16.51 7.18 39.31
N LEU A 124 -15.81 6.09 39.01
CA LEU A 124 -15.44 5.05 40.00
C LEU A 124 -14.14 5.36 40.76
N CYS A 125 -13.40 6.39 40.39
CA CYS A 125 -12.24 6.84 41.10
C CYS A 125 -12.65 7.60 42.36
N VAL A 126 -13.40 6.95 43.21
CA VAL A 126 -13.85 7.43 44.53
C VAL A 126 -13.29 6.55 45.63
N THR A 127 -13.38 6.99 46.88
CA THR A 127 -13.02 6.19 48.03
C THR A 127 -13.98 5.00 48.13
N LEU A 128 -13.41 3.81 48.17
CA LEU A 128 -14.15 2.58 48.35
C LEU A 128 -14.09 2.15 49.81
N ASN A 129 -15.21 1.72 50.35
CA ASN A 129 -15.23 1.09 51.68
C ASN A 129 -15.25 -0.43 51.47
N CYS A 130 -14.10 -1.08 51.72
CA CYS A 130 -13.91 -2.48 51.40
C CYS A 130 -13.80 -3.30 52.68
N THR A 131 -14.45 -4.47 52.67
CA THR A 131 -14.36 -5.49 53.67
C THR A 131 -13.90 -6.78 53.02
N ASP A 132 -13.27 -7.66 53.81
CA ASP A 132 -12.96 -8.98 53.31
C ASP A 132 -14.26 -9.77 53.08
N LEU A 133 -14.28 -10.55 52.00
CA LEU A 133 -15.40 -11.44 51.73
C LEU A 133 -15.39 -12.52 52.80
N GLY A 134 -16.31 -12.38 53.83
CA GLY A 134 -16.29 -13.14 55.06
C GLY A 134 -16.92 -14.51 54.93
N ASN A 135 -16.54 -15.37 55.89
CA ASN A 135 -16.96 -16.72 56.20
C ASN A 135 -16.36 -17.84 55.34
N VAL A 136 -15.05 -17.91 55.34
CA VAL A 136 -14.46 -19.25 55.37
C VAL A 136 -14.73 -19.80 56.77
N THR A 137 -15.74 -20.64 56.91
CA THR A 137 -15.92 -21.47 58.11
C THR A 137 -14.59 -22.10 58.44
N ASN A 138 -14.19 -22.00 59.73
CA ASN A 138 -12.97 -22.61 60.27
C ASN A 138 -13.04 -24.15 60.10
N THR A 139 -12.84 -24.64 58.93
CA THR A 139 -12.55 -26.05 58.69
C THR A 139 -11.05 -26.21 58.72
N THR A 140 -10.58 -26.85 59.72
CA THR A 140 -9.19 -27.18 60.10
C THR A 140 -8.46 -28.09 59.10
N ASN A 141 -8.87 -28.14 57.87
CA ASN A 141 -8.16 -28.76 56.75
C ASN A 141 -7.80 -27.69 55.75
N SER A 142 -6.56 -27.30 55.75
CA SER A 142 -5.95 -26.38 54.78
C SER A 142 -5.96 -27.02 53.41
N ASN A 143 -7.10 -26.91 52.72
CA ASN A 143 -7.16 -27.19 51.31
C ASN A 143 -6.35 -26.09 50.61
N ARG A 144 -5.19 -26.44 50.07
CA ARG A 144 -4.28 -25.56 49.30
C ARG A 144 -4.97 -24.87 48.11
N ASP A 145 -6.13 -25.38 47.71
CA ASP A 145 -6.91 -24.92 46.56
C ASP A 145 -7.86 -23.76 46.86
N MET A 146 -8.04 -23.40 48.13
CA MET A 146 -8.91 -22.30 48.57
C MET A 146 -8.20 -20.95 48.51
N MET A 147 -8.92 -19.88 48.11
CA MET A 147 -8.41 -18.50 48.15
C MET A 147 -8.08 -18.11 49.61
N GLU A 148 -6.99 -17.36 49.78
CA GLU A 148 -6.62 -16.78 51.07
C GLU A 148 -7.62 -15.70 51.48
N LYS A 149 -7.77 -15.53 52.81
CA LYS A 149 -8.61 -14.47 53.35
C LYS A 149 -8.10 -13.11 52.88
N GLY A 150 -9.00 -12.31 52.33
CA GLY A 150 -8.71 -10.97 51.82
C GLY A 150 -8.25 -10.87 50.37
N GLU A 151 -8.14 -11.99 49.62
CA GLU A 151 -7.84 -11.91 48.19
C GLU A 151 -9.02 -11.33 47.36
N VAL A 152 -10.24 -11.47 47.85
CA VAL A 152 -11.43 -10.84 47.26
C VAL A 152 -12.01 -9.87 48.28
N LYS A 153 -12.20 -8.64 47.88
CA LYS A 153 -12.76 -7.56 48.70
C LYS A 153 -14.19 -7.24 48.24
N ASN A 154 -15.10 -7.12 49.19
CA ASN A 154 -16.41 -6.55 48.92
C ASN A 154 -16.35 -5.04 49.19
N CYS A 155 -16.40 -4.24 48.13
CA CYS A 155 -16.25 -2.80 48.18
C CYS A 155 -17.60 -2.11 47.95
N SER A 156 -17.96 -1.20 48.84
CA SER A 156 -19.10 -0.31 48.68
C SER A 156 -18.65 1.07 48.28
N PHE A 157 -19.37 1.67 47.39
CA PHE A 157 -19.08 2.99 46.86
C PHE A 157 -20.33 3.75 46.49
N LYS A 158 -20.23 5.07 46.32
CA LYS A 158 -21.33 5.94 45.92
C LYS A 158 -21.09 6.36 44.48
N ILE A 159 -22.06 6.14 43.63
CA ILE A 159 -22.06 6.61 42.25
C ILE A 159 -23.05 7.79 42.11
N THR A 160 -22.59 8.83 41.41
CA THR A 160 -23.47 9.95 41.01
C THR A 160 -24.12 9.60 39.68
N THR A 161 -25.45 9.52 39.65
CA THR A 161 -26.21 9.37 38.40
C THR A 161 -26.53 10.76 37.84
N ASP A 162 -26.46 10.96 36.54
CA ASP A 162 -26.69 12.24 35.86
C ASP A 162 -28.07 12.88 36.07
N ILE A 163 -29.01 12.20 36.74
CA ILE A 163 -30.34 12.69 37.00
C ILE A 163 -30.42 13.17 38.46
N LYS A 164 -30.27 14.49 38.66
CA LYS A 164 -30.56 15.22 39.89
C LYS A 164 -29.81 14.67 41.13
N ASP A 165 -28.52 14.90 41.26
CA ASP A 165 -27.71 14.78 42.47
C ASP A 165 -28.02 13.56 43.41
N LYS A 166 -28.69 12.55 42.90
CA LYS A 166 -28.95 11.32 43.65
C LYS A 166 -27.73 10.41 43.59
N THR A 167 -26.98 10.43 44.66
CA THR A 167 -25.92 9.42 44.89
C THR A 167 -26.57 8.11 45.29
N ARG A 168 -26.24 7.05 44.59
CA ARG A 168 -26.65 5.69 44.87
C ARG A 168 -25.50 4.91 45.48
N LYS A 169 -25.76 4.23 46.58
CA LYS A 169 -24.77 3.31 47.17
C LYS A 169 -24.84 1.97 46.44
N GLU A 170 -23.70 1.54 45.91
CA GLU A 170 -23.55 0.24 45.25
C GLU A 170 -22.36 -0.53 45.84
N TYR A 171 -22.33 -1.82 45.59
CA TYR A 171 -21.22 -2.66 45.96
C TYR A 171 -20.76 -3.52 44.77
N ALA A 172 -19.48 -3.89 44.80
CA ALA A 172 -18.90 -4.79 43.83
C ALA A 172 -17.76 -5.58 44.48
N LEU A 173 -17.46 -6.76 43.96
CA LEU A 173 -16.32 -7.53 44.36
C LEU A 173 -15.10 -7.17 43.52
N PHE A 174 -14.01 -6.82 44.18
CA PHE A 174 -12.72 -6.58 43.53
C PHE A 174 -11.66 -7.54 44.05
N TYR A 175 -10.70 -7.87 43.20
CA TYR A 175 -9.52 -8.59 43.66
C TYR A 175 -8.58 -7.62 44.41
N LYS A 176 -7.84 -8.16 45.37
CA LYS A 176 -6.84 -7.40 46.13
C LYS A 176 -5.82 -6.68 45.26
N LEU A 177 -5.48 -7.27 44.11
CA LEU A 177 -4.56 -6.66 43.16
C LEU A 177 -5.10 -5.40 42.46
N ASP A 178 -6.41 -5.23 42.42
CA ASP A 178 -7.08 -4.12 41.75
C ASP A 178 -7.33 -2.93 42.66
N VAL A 179 -7.11 -3.06 43.97
CA VAL A 179 -7.37 -2.02 44.95
C VAL A 179 -6.12 -1.72 45.78
N VAL A 180 -5.96 -0.46 46.14
CA VAL A 180 -4.85 0.04 47.00
C VAL A 180 -5.43 0.56 48.29
N PRO A 181 -4.92 0.15 49.46
CA PRO A 181 -5.40 0.63 50.75
C PRO A 181 -4.99 2.12 50.95
N ILE A 182 -5.94 2.91 51.42
CA ILE A 182 -5.69 4.26 51.93
C ILE A 182 -5.60 4.22 53.46
N ASN A 183 -6.57 3.52 54.10
CA ASN A 183 -6.65 3.23 55.55
C ASN A 183 -7.17 1.79 55.70
N ASP A 184 -7.39 1.36 56.92
CA ASP A 184 -7.82 -0.01 57.25
C ASP A 184 -9.09 -0.47 56.51
N THR A 185 -10.02 0.42 56.23
CA THR A 185 -11.30 0.13 55.57
C THR A 185 -11.49 0.89 54.24
N ARG A 186 -10.62 1.87 53.98
CA ARG A 186 -10.74 2.71 52.78
C ARG A 186 -9.72 2.33 51.74
N TYR A 187 -10.20 2.10 50.55
CA TYR A 187 -9.43 1.69 49.38
C TYR A 187 -9.73 2.60 48.18
N ARG A 188 -8.90 2.55 47.19
CA ARG A 188 -9.12 3.12 45.89
C ARG A 188 -8.72 2.11 44.83
N LEU A 189 -9.22 2.27 43.62
CA LEU A 189 -8.79 1.47 42.50
C LEU A 189 -7.33 1.79 42.14
N VAL A 190 -6.58 0.77 41.78
CA VAL A 190 -5.22 0.91 41.23
C VAL A 190 -5.29 1.83 40.01
N SER A 191 -4.28 2.64 39.84
CA SER A 191 -4.13 3.57 38.68
C SER A 191 -5.12 4.75 38.61
N CYS A 192 -6.05 4.90 39.53
CA CYS A 192 -6.97 6.04 39.53
C CYS A 192 -6.30 7.39 39.69
N ASN A 193 -5.15 7.45 40.36
CA ASN A 193 -4.38 8.66 40.59
C ASN A 193 -3.42 9.02 39.43
N THR A 194 -3.12 8.08 38.58
CA THR A 194 -2.09 8.22 37.55
C THR A 194 -2.62 8.03 36.12
N SER A 195 -3.76 7.38 35.97
CA SER A 195 -4.25 6.95 34.67
C SER A 195 -5.77 7.10 34.54
N VAL A 196 -6.25 7.30 33.34
CA VAL A 196 -7.65 7.18 33.01
C VAL A 196 -7.98 5.71 32.79
N ILE A 197 -8.94 5.17 33.57
CA ILE A 197 -9.37 3.78 33.44
C ILE A 197 -10.54 3.72 32.46
N THR A 198 -10.42 2.92 31.43
CA THR A 198 -11.48 2.65 30.45
C THR A 198 -11.90 1.20 30.58
N GLN A 199 -13.20 0.96 30.73
CA GLN A 199 -13.74 -0.40 30.69
C GLN A 199 -13.71 -0.92 29.25
N ALA A 200 -13.16 -2.11 29.03
CA ALA A 200 -13.29 -2.76 27.73
C ALA A 200 -14.76 -3.02 27.41
N CYS A 201 -15.15 -2.79 26.15
CA CYS A 201 -16.54 -3.04 25.74
C CYS A 201 -16.86 -4.54 25.85
N PRO A 202 -17.96 -4.95 26.50
CA PRO A 202 -18.27 -6.36 26.72
C PRO A 202 -18.47 -7.16 25.42
N LYS A 203 -18.80 -6.48 24.31
CA LYS A 203 -18.95 -7.11 22.99
C LYS A 203 -17.63 -7.39 22.29
N VAL A 204 -16.52 -6.84 22.77
CA VAL A 204 -15.20 -6.99 22.17
C VAL A 204 -14.53 -8.24 22.72
N SER A 205 -14.09 -9.11 21.84
CA SER A 205 -13.32 -10.30 22.17
C SER A 205 -11.82 -10.01 22.10
N PHE A 206 -11.06 -10.53 23.07
CA PHE A 206 -9.60 -10.46 23.10
C PHE A 206 -8.94 -11.71 22.51
N GLU A 207 -9.69 -12.61 21.92
CA GLU A 207 -9.16 -13.83 21.33
C GLU A 207 -8.25 -13.50 20.16
N PRO A 208 -6.96 -13.91 20.19
CA PRO A 208 -6.04 -13.63 19.12
C PRO A 208 -6.40 -14.43 17.87
N ILE A 209 -6.56 -13.72 16.75
CA ILE A 209 -6.85 -14.28 15.44
C ILE A 209 -5.57 -14.25 14.60
N PRO A 210 -5.26 -15.29 13.82
CA PRO A 210 -4.12 -15.26 12.93
C PRO A 210 -4.18 -14.08 11.96
N ILE A 211 -3.15 -13.26 11.95
CA ILE A 211 -2.97 -12.12 11.07
C ILE A 211 -1.79 -12.39 10.16
N HIS A 212 -2.00 -12.21 8.86
CA HIS A 212 -0.95 -12.25 7.86
C HIS A 212 -0.54 -10.83 7.52
N TYR A 213 0.75 -10.55 7.52
CA TYR A 213 1.29 -9.30 7.02
C TYR A 213 1.69 -9.47 5.58
N CYS A 214 1.18 -8.61 4.72
CA CYS A 214 1.38 -8.69 3.29
C CYS A 214 2.11 -7.45 2.79
N ALA A 215 3.00 -7.66 1.82
CA ALA A 215 3.71 -6.57 1.19
C ALA A 215 2.82 -5.86 0.17
N PRO A 216 2.89 -4.53 0.10
CA PRO A 216 2.22 -3.78 -0.95
C PRO A 216 2.91 -4.02 -2.31
N ALA A 217 2.26 -3.62 -3.39
CA ALA A 217 2.83 -3.71 -4.73
C ALA A 217 4.17 -2.98 -4.81
N GLY A 218 5.13 -3.57 -5.50
CA GLY A 218 6.50 -3.06 -5.62
C GLY A 218 7.42 -3.45 -4.45
N PHE A 219 6.91 -4.22 -3.49
CA PHE A 219 7.68 -4.81 -2.40
C PHE A 219 7.46 -6.32 -2.37
N ALA A 220 8.36 -7.00 -1.75
CA ALA A 220 8.27 -8.44 -1.52
C ALA A 220 8.71 -8.77 -0.11
N ILE A 221 8.23 -9.89 0.39
CA ILE A 221 8.68 -10.47 1.64
C ILE A 221 9.56 -11.67 1.32
N LEU A 222 10.79 -11.64 1.77
CA LEU A 222 11.71 -12.76 1.71
C LEU A 222 11.61 -13.58 3.00
N LYS A 223 11.59 -14.89 2.86
CA LYS A 223 11.50 -15.86 3.94
C LYS A 223 12.73 -16.74 3.96
N CYS A 224 13.36 -16.83 5.13
CA CYS A 224 14.45 -17.76 5.36
C CYS A 224 13.90 -19.13 5.74
N ASN A 225 14.24 -20.16 4.99
CA ASN A 225 13.80 -21.52 5.22
C ASN A 225 14.88 -22.42 5.87
N ASP A 226 16.01 -21.83 6.28
CA ASP A 226 17.04 -22.58 6.99
C ASP A 226 16.49 -23.04 8.35
N LYS A 227 16.50 -24.35 8.57
CA LYS A 227 15.86 -24.98 9.74
C LYS A 227 16.51 -24.62 11.08
N LYS A 228 17.79 -24.29 11.07
CA LYS A 228 18.58 -23.91 12.25
C LYS A 228 19.01 -22.44 12.21
N PHE A 229 18.24 -21.60 11.53
CA PHE A 229 18.60 -20.19 11.40
C PHE A 229 18.60 -19.50 12.77
N ASN A 230 19.72 -18.88 13.11
CA ASN A 230 19.92 -18.20 14.39
C ASN A 230 19.37 -16.77 14.48
N GLY A 231 18.70 -16.30 13.45
CA GLY A 231 18.09 -14.97 13.39
C GLY A 231 18.96 -13.89 12.75
N THR A 232 20.26 -14.09 12.61
CA THR A 232 21.21 -13.13 12.01
C THR A 232 22.16 -13.82 11.06
N GLY A 233 22.61 -13.10 10.04
CA GLY A 233 23.57 -13.57 9.06
C GLY A 233 22.93 -14.08 7.77
N LEU A 234 23.72 -14.79 6.98
CA LEU A 234 23.32 -15.28 5.67
C LEU A 234 22.36 -16.47 5.78
N CYS A 235 21.29 -16.41 5.04
CA CYS A 235 20.37 -17.50 4.82
C CYS A 235 20.58 -18.04 3.40
N THR A 236 20.73 -19.36 3.27
CA THR A 236 21.04 -20.03 2.00
C THR A 236 19.80 -20.56 1.28
N ASN A 237 18.74 -20.80 2.01
CA ASN A 237 17.45 -21.25 1.46
C ASN A 237 16.42 -20.15 1.63
N VAL A 238 16.31 -19.29 0.62
CA VAL A 238 15.41 -18.14 0.63
C VAL A 238 14.27 -18.38 -0.33
N SER A 239 13.08 -18.00 0.09
CA SER A 239 11.89 -17.95 -0.78
C SER A 239 11.24 -16.58 -0.70
N THR A 240 10.46 -16.24 -1.70
CA THR A 240 9.62 -15.05 -1.68
C THR A 240 8.17 -15.44 -1.44
N VAL A 241 7.52 -14.70 -0.56
CA VAL A 241 6.10 -14.85 -0.24
C VAL A 241 5.41 -13.51 -0.38
N GLN A 242 4.12 -13.54 -0.69
CA GLN A 242 3.32 -12.32 -0.72
C GLN A 242 2.94 -11.88 0.68
N CYS A 243 2.61 -12.84 1.54
CA CYS A 243 2.21 -12.62 2.91
C CYS A 243 2.97 -13.56 3.85
N THR A 244 3.13 -13.16 5.09
CA THR A 244 3.64 -14.02 6.15
C THR A 244 2.64 -15.14 6.44
N HIS A 245 3.07 -16.16 7.18
CA HIS A 245 2.14 -17.13 7.76
C HIS A 245 1.19 -16.43 8.76
N GLY A 246 0.11 -17.09 9.13
CA GLY A 246 -0.80 -16.57 10.16
C GLY A 246 -0.11 -16.45 11.51
N ILE A 247 0.08 -15.23 11.98
CA ILE A 247 0.70 -14.93 13.27
C ILE A 247 -0.40 -14.56 14.24
N ARG A 248 -0.53 -15.33 15.32
CA ARG A 248 -1.45 -14.99 16.40
C ARG A 248 -0.80 -13.94 17.31
N PRO A 249 -1.42 -12.76 17.47
CA PRO A 249 -0.87 -11.71 18.33
C PRO A 249 -1.12 -12.00 19.81
N VAL A 250 -0.54 -13.07 20.32
CA VAL A 250 -0.69 -13.48 21.71
C VAL A 250 0.16 -12.58 22.61
N VAL A 251 -0.49 -11.91 23.54
CA VAL A 251 0.15 -11.08 24.56
C VAL A 251 0.42 -11.91 25.80
N SER A 252 1.66 -12.24 26.06
CA SER A 252 2.09 -13.00 27.21
C SER A 252 3.48 -12.57 27.68
N THR A 253 3.82 -12.91 28.89
CA THR A 253 5.16 -12.72 29.45
C THR A 253 5.79 -14.07 29.80
N GLN A 254 7.09 -14.15 29.83
CA GLN A 254 7.88 -15.32 30.19
C GLN A 254 7.75 -16.49 29.20
N LEU A 255 6.54 -16.95 28.92
CA LEU A 255 6.25 -18.05 27.99
C LEU A 255 5.63 -17.52 26.70
N LEU A 256 6.06 -18.06 25.58
CA LEU A 256 5.47 -17.76 24.27
C LEU A 256 4.43 -18.83 23.94
N LEU A 257 3.20 -18.41 23.71
CA LEU A 257 2.06 -19.30 23.50
C LEU A 257 1.63 -19.34 22.03
N ASN A 258 1.19 -20.51 21.58
CA ASN A 258 0.56 -20.72 20.29
C ASN A 258 1.38 -20.20 19.09
N GLY A 259 2.68 -20.15 19.22
CA GLY A 259 3.60 -19.72 18.16
C GLY A 259 4.05 -20.88 17.28
N SER A 260 5.03 -20.59 16.43
CA SER A 260 5.67 -21.55 15.56
C SER A 260 6.70 -22.39 16.31
N LEU A 261 6.79 -23.67 15.96
CA LEU A 261 7.78 -24.59 16.48
C LEU A 261 9.00 -24.68 15.55
N ALA A 262 10.17 -24.95 16.11
CA ALA A 262 11.36 -25.27 15.33
C ALA A 262 11.21 -26.67 14.68
N GLU A 263 11.73 -26.83 13.48
CA GLU A 263 11.53 -28.08 12.72
C GLU A 263 12.38 -29.23 13.23
N GLU A 264 13.63 -28.98 13.63
CA GLU A 264 14.56 -30.04 14.01
C GLU A 264 14.86 -30.05 15.50
N GLU A 265 15.40 -29.01 16.03
CA GLU A 265 15.88 -28.92 17.41
C GLU A 265 15.55 -27.58 18.03
N VAL A 266 15.60 -27.49 19.35
CA VAL A 266 15.43 -26.22 20.06
C VAL A 266 16.46 -25.20 19.55
N VAL A 267 16.02 -23.99 19.28
CA VAL A 267 16.87 -22.88 18.81
C VAL A 267 16.83 -21.76 19.85
N ILE A 268 18.00 -21.26 20.19
CA ILE A 268 18.15 -20.07 21.06
C ILE A 268 18.67 -18.91 20.24
N ARG A 269 18.12 -17.73 20.46
CA ARG A 269 18.46 -16.50 19.74
C ARG A 269 18.67 -15.35 20.69
N SER A 270 19.73 -14.58 20.48
CA SER A 270 19.99 -13.34 21.20
C SER A 270 20.73 -12.36 20.30
N VAL A 271 20.58 -11.07 20.57
CA VAL A 271 21.35 -10.01 19.89
C VAL A 271 22.86 -10.24 20.07
N ASN A 272 23.24 -10.49 21.32
CA ASN A 272 24.59 -10.78 21.71
C ASN A 272 24.59 -11.65 22.97
N PHE A 273 25.01 -12.89 22.84
CA PHE A 273 25.08 -13.82 23.95
C PHE A 273 26.10 -13.43 25.04
N SER A 274 27.06 -12.60 24.69
CA SER A 274 28.05 -12.09 25.66
C SER A 274 27.46 -11.01 26.57
N ASP A 275 26.44 -10.32 26.13
CA ASP A 275 25.75 -9.28 26.89
C ASP A 275 24.57 -9.91 27.65
N ASN A 276 24.69 -9.94 28.98
CA ASN A 276 23.64 -10.50 29.85
C ASN A 276 22.37 -9.65 29.91
N ALA A 277 22.40 -8.40 29.47
CA ALA A 277 21.23 -7.53 29.41
C ALA A 277 20.29 -7.88 28.26
N LYS A 278 20.79 -8.61 27.27
CA LYS A 278 19.98 -8.97 26.07
C LYS A 278 19.14 -10.20 26.35
N THR A 279 17.87 -10.11 25.97
CA THR A 279 16.91 -11.21 26.10
C THR A 279 17.28 -12.37 25.19
N ILE A 280 17.21 -13.58 25.71
CA ILE A 280 17.36 -14.81 24.96
C ILE A 280 15.97 -15.33 24.62
N ILE A 281 15.70 -15.47 23.31
CA ILE A 281 14.47 -16.05 22.81
C ILE A 281 14.73 -17.52 22.53
N VAL A 282 13.97 -18.38 23.17
CA VAL A 282 14.04 -19.84 22.99
C VAL A 282 12.85 -20.28 22.16
N GLN A 283 13.11 -20.97 21.07
CA GLN A 283 12.07 -21.62 20.27
C GLN A 283 12.14 -23.12 20.46
N LEU A 284 11.01 -23.72 20.89
CA LEU A 284 10.91 -25.14 21.12
C LEU A 284 10.66 -25.92 19.83
N ASN A 285 11.10 -27.14 19.78
CA ASN A 285 10.79 -28.07 18.68
C ASN A 285 9.55 -28.92 18.93
N LYS A 286 9.11 -29.01 20.18
CA LYS A 286 7.88 -29.66 20.59
C LYS A 286 7.17 -28.76 21.59
N SER A 287 5.89 -28.53 21.38
CA SER A 287 5.07 -27.75 22.30
C SER A 287 4.79 -28.50 23.58
N VAL A 288 4.65 -27.75 24.67
CA VAL A 288 4.18 -28.22 25.96
C VAL A 288 2.81 -27.64 26.21
N GLU A 289 1.82 -28.49 26.46
CA GLU A 289 0.46 -28.05 26.74
C GLU A 289 0.36 -27.46 28.16
N ILE A 290 -0.29 -26.31 28.24
CA ILE A 290 -0.66 -25.64 29.47
C ILE A 290 -2.17 -25.46 29.53
N THR A 291 -2.82 -25.97 30.55
CA THR A 291 -4.26 -25.81 30.75
C THR A 291 -4.51 -24.94 31.96
N CYS A 292 -5.17 -23.81 31.79
CA CYS A 292 -5.46 -22.87 32.86
C CYS A 292 -6.95 -22.83 33.16
N ILE A 293 -7.27 -22.80 34.44
CA ILE A 293 -8.64 -22.94 34.93
C ILE A 293 -8.90 -21.90 36.00
N ARG A 294 -10.04 -21.20 35.84
CA ARG A 294 -10.68 -20.45 36.93
C ARG A 294 -11.92 -21.22 37.32
N PRO A 295 -11.87 -21.96 38.45
CA PRO A 295 -12.96 -22.87 38.82
C PRO A 295 -14.20 -22.18 39.36
N ASN A 296 -14.09 -20.90 39.74
CA ASN A 296 -15.20 -20.18 40.37
C ASN A 296 -16.27 -19.85 39.33
N ASN A 297 -17.53 -20.07 39.65
CA ASN A 297 -18.67 -19.64 38.88
C ASN A 297 -19.00 -18.18 39.25
N ASN A 298 -18.42 -17.24 38.49
CA ASN A 298 -18.63 -15.83 38.73
C ASN A 298 -19.91 -15.36 38.05
N THR A 299 -20.61 -14.44 38.72
CA THR A 299 -21.73 -13.69 38.10
C THR A 299 -21.30 -12.28 37.73
N ARG A 300 -21.93 -11.74 36.75
CA ARG A 300 -21.68 -10.36 36.29
C ARG A 300 -22.85 -9.47 36.68
N LYS A 301 -22.54 -8.37 37.37
CA LYS A 301 -23.49 -7.37 37.79
C LYS A 301 -23.32 -6.11 36.94
N SER A 302 -24.41 -5.62 36.37
CA SER A 302 -24.41 -4.33 35.65
C SER A 302 -24.80 -3.22 36.58
N ILE A 303 -23.98 -2.19 36.69
CA ILE A 303 -24.20 -1.02 37.52
C ILE A 303 -24.36 0.18 36.60
N PRO A 304 -25.54 0.79 36.51
CA PRO A 304 -25.73 1.98 35.67
C PRO A 304 -24.93 3.17 36.19
N MET A 305 -24.19 3.84 35.27
CA MET A 305 -23.33 4.98 35.55
C MET A 305 -23.77 6.27 34.84
N GLY A 306 -24.90 6.26 34.16
CA GLY A 306 -25.40 7.36 33.35
C GLY A 306 -26.20 6.84 32.15
N PRO A 307 -26.79 7.71 31.32
CA PRO A 307 -27.53 7.31 30.14
C PRO A 307 -26.67 6.49 29.18
N GLY A 308 -27.07 5.24 28.94
CA GLY A 308 -26.33 4.33 28.04
C GLY A 308 -24.98 3.84 28.54
N LYS A 309 -24.59 4.13 29.77
CA LYS A 309 -23.31 3.73 30.37
C LYS A 309 -23.52 2.78 31.54
N ALA A 310 -22.90 1.64 31.52
CA ALA A 310 -22.94 0.67 32.59
C ALA A 310 -21.53 0.18 32.97
N PHE A 311 -21.28 0.03 34.25
CA PHE A 311 -20.11 -0.63 34.78
C PHE A 311 -20.43 -2.09 35.05
N TYR A 312 -19.65 -2.98 34.48
CA TYR A 312 -19.79 -4.40 34.70
C TYR A 312 -18.87 -4.85 35.82
N ALA A 313 -19.46 -5.12 36.94
CA ALA A 313 -18.73 -5.56 38.12
C ALA A 313 -18.94 -7.05 38.36
N ARG A 314 -18.07 -7.65 39.15
CA ARG A 314 -18.28 -8.98 39.67
C ARG A 314 -19.38 -8.91 40.68
N GLY A 315 -20.40 -9.75 40.50
CA GLY A 315 -21.42 -10.05 41.47
C GLY A 315 -20.97 -11.13 42.48
N ASP A 316 -21.95 -11.82 43.05
CA ASP A 316 -21.66 -12.87 44.03
C ASP A 316 -20.97 -14.06 43.36
N ILE A 317 -20.06 -14.69 44.09
CA ILE A 317 -19.39 -15.94 43.72
C ILE A 317 -20.21 -17.08 44.27
N THR A 318 -20.70 -17.95 43.40
CA THR A 318 -21.51 -19.10 43.75
C THR A 318 -20.58 -20.29 44.09
N GLY A 319 -20.70 -20.82 45.30
CA GLY A 319 -19.92 -21.96 45.75
C GLY A 319 -18.62 -21.60 46.47
N ASP A 320 -17.71 -22.55 46.56
CA ASP A 320 -16.40 -22.38 47.22
C ASP A 320 -15.50 -21.42 46.40
N ILE A 321 -14.83 -20.50 47.09
CA ILE A 321 -13.89 -19.58 46.47
C ILE A 321 -12.55 -20.29 46.31
N ARG A 322 -12.26 -20.73 45.10
CA ARG A 322 -11.03 -21.46 44.75
C ARG A 322 -10.05 -20.58 43.97
N LYS A 323 -8.75 -20.89 44.15
CA LYS A 323 -7.69 -20.24 43.37
C LYS A 323 -7.76 -20.66 41.90
N ALA A 324 -7.50 -19.72 40.98
CA ALA A 324 -7.20 -20.07 39.60
C ALA A 324 -5.83 -20.77 39.55
N TYR A 325 -5.67 -21.66 38.63
CA TYR A 325 -4.41 -22.39 38.46
C TYR A 325 -4.19 -22.84 37.02
N CYS A 326 -2.93 -23.12 36.72
CA CYS A 326 -2.52 -23.72 35.44
C CYS A 326 -1.89 -25.09 35.71
N LYS A 327 -2.17 -26.02 34.83
CA LYS A 327 -1.62 -27.39 34.87
C LYS A 327 -0.63 -27.56 33.73
N ILE A 328 0.52 -28.14 34.03
CA ILE A 328 1.54 -28.54 33.06
C ILE A 328 1.99 -29.95 33.36
N ASN A 329 2.24 -30.73 32.30
CA ASN A 329 2.87 -32.05 32.48
C ASN A 329 4.34 -31.88 32.89
N GLY A 330 4.68 -32.26 34.12
CA GLY A 330 6.02 -32.07 34.67
C GLY A 330 7.10 -32.86 33.93
N THR A 331 6.78 -34.04 33.42
CA THR A 331 7.72 -34.84 32.62
C THR A 331 8.03 -34.19 31.29
N GLU A 332 7.04 -33.69 30.59
CA GLU A 332 7.25 -32.98 29.32
C GLU A 332 8.03 -31.68 29.51
N TRP A 333 7.73 -30.95 30.57
CA TRP A 333 8.45 -29.73 30.92
C TRP A 333 9.93 -30.01 31.25
N ASN A 334 10.23 -31.03 32.06
CA ASN A 334 11.61 -31.40 32.34
C ASN A 334 12.38 -31.86 31.09
N ASN A 335 11.76 -32.63 30.23
CA ASN A 335 12.37 -33.01 28.94
C ASN A 335 12.66 -31.79 28.06
N THR A 336 11.78 -30.81 28.11
CA THR A 336 11.97 -29.53 27.36
C THR A 336 13.13 -28.73 27.95
N LEU A 337 13.20 -28.62 29.29
CA LEU A 337 14.31 -27.93 29.94
C LEU A 337 15.66 -28.62 29.69
N GLU A 338 15.70 -29.95 29.65
CA GLU A 338 16.90 -30.71 29.30
C GLU A 338 17.45 -30.32 27.93
N LYS A 339 16.60 -30.22 26.92
CA LYS A 339 16.97 -29.77 25.56
C LYS A 339 17.45 -28.33 25.54
N ILE A 340 16.81 -27.47 26.32
CA ILE A 340 17.23 -26.05 26.45
C ILE A 340 18.60 -25.96 27.11
N VAL A 341 18.83 -26.73 28.18
CA VAL A 341 20.10 -26.80 28.87
C VAL A 341 21.22 -27.25 27.93
N GLU A 342 20.96 -28.29 27.13
CA GLU A 342 21.93 -28.75 26.15
C GLU A 342 22.34 -27.63 25.16
N LYS A 343 21.37 -26.87 24.70
CA LYS A 343 21.63 -25.71 23.79
C LYS A 343 22.38 -24.58 24.49
N LEU A 344 22.03 -24.26 25.70
CA LEU A 344 22.70 -23.25 26.51
C LEU A 344 24.15 -23.64 26.81
N ARG A 345 24.41 -24.92 27.08
CA ARG A 345 25.76 -25.42 27.27
C ARG A 345 26.62 -25.33 26.00
N LYS A 346 26.05 -25.62 24.83
CA LYS A 346 26.74 -25.43 23.56
C LYS A 346 27.13 -23.98 23.33
N GLN A 347 26.32 -23.03 23.83
CA GLN A 347 26.56 -21.59 23.64
C GLN A 347 27.53 -20.99 24.67
N PHE A 348 27.37 -21.34 25.96
CA PHE A 348 28.09 -20.72 27.07
C PHE A 348 29.26 -21.54 27.61
N GLY A 349 29.35 -22.79 27.23
CA GLY A 349 30.42 -23.71 27.65
C GLY A 349 29.87 -25.04 28.16
N HIS A 350 30.49 -26.14 27.71
CA HIS A 350 30.03 -27.50 27.99
C HIS A 350 30.20 -27.92 29.47
N ASP A 351 31.09 -27.27 30.20
CA ASP A 351 31.40 -27.59 31.58
C ASP A 351 30.61 -26.76 32.59
N LYS A 352 29.79 -25.84 32.12
CA LYS A 352 29.01 -24.95 32.98
C LYS A 352 27.74 -25.61 33.51
N THR A 353 27.48 -25.37 34.78
CA THR A 353 26.23 -25.74 35.45
C THR A 353 25.17 -24.68 35.07
N ILE A 354 24.06 -25.15 34.55
CA ILE A 354 22.94 -24.28 34.20
C ILE A 354 21.94 -24.28 35.34
N VAL A 355 21.58 -23.10 35.78
CA VAL A 355 20.61 -22.92 36.89
C VAL A 355 19.45 -22.07 36.38
N PHE A 356 18.25 -22.57 36.59
CA PHE A 356 17.04 -21.77 36.38
C PHE A 356 16.53 -21.26 37.72
N ASN A 357 16.40 -19.95 37.84
CA ASN A 357 15.84 -19.32 39.03
C ASN A 357 14.58 -18.53 38.64
N PRO A 358 13.64 -18.30 39.56
CA PRO A 358 12.48 -17.46 39.30
C PRO A 358 12.89 -16.01 39.07
N SER A 359 11.97 -15.20 38.53
CA SER A 359 12.21 -13.77 38.30
C SER A 359 12.69 -13.09 39.61
N SER A 360 13.65 -12.18 39.45
CA SER A 360 14.30 -11.52 40.57
C SER A 360 13.44 -10.44 41.25
N GLY A 361 12.38 -9.98 40.65
CA GLY A 361 11.50 -8.94 41.16
C GLY A 361 11.12 -7.89 40.07
N GLY A 362 10.22 -7.02 40.46
CA GLY A 362 9.66 -5.98 39.59
C GLY A 362 8.13 -5.94 39.64
N ASP A 363 7.52 -5.37 38.61
CA ASP A 363 6.07 -5.32 38.50
C ASP A 363 5.46 -6.73 38.34
N PRO A 364 4.24 -6.97 38.81
CA PRO A 364 3.59 -8.27 38.68
C PRO A 364 3.53 -8.76 37.23
N GLU A 365 3.42 -7.85 36.27
CA GLU A 365 3.38 -8.14 34.85
C GLU A 365 4.67 -8.81 34.32
N ILE A 366 5.81 -8.59 34.97
CA ILE A 366 7.11 -9.13 34.60
C ILE A 366 7.50 -10.33 35.47
N VAL A 367 7.24 -10.23 36.77
CA VAL A 367 7.60 -11.25 37.76
C VAL A 367 6.78 -12.50 37.60
N MET A 368 5.53 -12.37 37.22
CA MET A 368 4.59 -13.47 37.02
C MET A 368 4.38 -13.75 35.52
N TYR A 369 4.06 -14.98 35.23
CA TYR A 369 3.58 -15.36 33.92
C TYR A 369 2.18 -14.78 33.72
N SER A 370 2.07 -13.77 32.87
CA SER A 370 0.81 -13.08 32.55
C SER A 370 0.33 -13.41 31.15
N PHE A 371 -0.96 -13.64 31.00
CA PHE A 371 -1.61 -13.93 29.73
C PHE A 371 -3.11 -13.69 29.83
N ASN A 372 -3.78 -13.71 28.68
CA ASN A 372 -5.24 -13.63 28.60
C ASN A 372 -5.82 -15.04 28.37
N CYS A 373 -6.81 -15.39 29.14
CA CYS A 373 -7.54 -16.63 29.03
C CYS A 373 -9.05 -16.37 29.08
N GLY A 374 -9.74 -16.60 27.98
CA GLY A 374 -11.19 -16.42 27.90
C GLY A 374 -11.70 -15.01 28.20
N GLY A 375 -10.86 -13.99 28.05
CA GLY A 375 -11.17 -12.60 28.37
C GLY A 375 -10.74 -12.13 29.77
N GLU A 376 -10.26 -13.03 30.63
CA GLU A 376 -9.68 -12.71 31.93
C GLU A 376 -8.16 -12.72 31.88
N PHE A 377 -7.51 -11.80 32.59
CA PHE A 377 -6.06 -11.67 32.63
C PHE A 377 -5.50 -12.40 33.82
N PHE A 378 -4.76 -13.46 33.56
CA PHE A 378 -4.15 -14.34 34.56
C PHE A 378 -2.71 -13.94 34.84
N TYR A 379 -2.34 -14.00 36.09
CA TYR A 379 -0.98 -13.77 36.60
C TYR A 379 -0.58 -14.99 37.41
N CYS A 380 0.21 -15.84 36.83
CA CYS A 380 0.57 -17.12 37.40
C CYS A 380 1.98 -17.13 37.98
N ASN A 381 2.16 -17.73 39.12
CA ASN A 381 3.46 -17.93 39.72
C ASN A 381 4.20 -19.04 39.00
N SER A 382 5.25 -18.69 38.27
CA SER A 382 6.06 -19.61 37.47
C SER A 382 7.26 -20.20 38.21
N THR A 383 7.37 -20.00 39.50
CA THR A 383 8.52 -20.47 40.30
C THR A 383 8.78 -21.95 40.13
N GLN A 384 7.75 -22.80 40.07
CA GLN A 384 7.90 -24.25 39.89
C GLN A 384 8.50 -24.63 38.52
N LEU A 385 8.36 -23.80 37.53
CA LEU A 385 8.91 -24.02 36.19
C LEU A 385 10.40 -23.67 36.11
N PHE A 386 10.83 -22.69 36.87
CA PHE A 386 12.17 -22.11 36.83
C PHE A 386 12.85 -22.23 38.21
N ASN A 387 12.94 -23.43 38.73
CA ASN A 387 13.63 -23.72 39.98
C ASN A 387 14.35 -25.08 39.86
N SER A 388 15.42 -25.09 39.08
CA SER A 388 16.17 -26.30 38.82
C SER A 388 17.65 -26.01 38.59
N THR A 389 18.49 -26.98 38.96
CA THR A 389 19.94 -26.93 38.75
C THR A 389 20.35 -28.13 37.93
N TRP A 390 21.08 -27.87 36.83
CA TRP A 390 21.52 -28.88 35.88
C TRP A 390 23.04 -28.96 35.89
N THR A 391 23.58 -30.00 36.54
CA THR A 391 25.01 -30.29 36.60
C THR A 391 25.46 -31.17 35.44
N ARG A 392 26.75 -31.24 35.17
CA ARG A 392 27.30 -32.06 34.09
C ARG A 392 26.97 -33.51 34.14
N ASN A 393 26.87 -34.08 35.35
CA ASN A 393 26.67 -35.50 35.59
C ASN A 393 25.21 -35.91 35.73
N ASP A 394 24.30 -34.93 35.87
CA ASP A 394 22.88 -35.18 35.98
C ASP A 394 22.19 -34.82 34.67
N THR A 395 21.74 -35.84 33.97
CA THR A 395 20.80 -35.67 32.84
C THR A 395 19.38 -35.42 33.33
N ARG A 396 19.16 -35.44 34.65
CA ARG A 396 17.88 -35.11 35.31
C ARG A 396 18.13 -34.03 36.34
N GLY A 397 17.48 -32.87 36.18
CA GLY A 397 17.57 -31.79 37.15
C GLY A 397 17.21 -32.26 38.54
N SER A 398 18.03 -31.88 39.55
CA SER A 398 17.79 -32.21 40.95
C SER A 398 16.61 -31.42 41.51
N ASN A 399 15.40 -31.75 41.08
CA ASN A 399 14.17 -31.42 41.79
C ASN A 399 13.44 -32.74 42.12
N ASP A 400 13.97 -33.44 43.07
CA ASP A 400 13.34 -34.62 43.63
C ASP A 400 12.15 -34.22 44.50
N THR A 401 11.06 -33.84 43.91
CA THR A 401 9.77 -33.82 44.57
C THR A 401 8.80 -34.70 43.77
N GLY A 402 8.94 -35.99 44.01
CA GLY A 402 7.87 -36.96 43.88
C GLY A 402 7.49 -37.38 42.44
N GLY A 403 7.79 -38.64 42.15
CA GLY A 403 7.00 -39.52 41.29
C GLY A 403 6.94 -39.19 39.80
N ASN A 404 7.19 -40.16 39.01
CA ASN A 404 7.36 -40.19 37.56
C ASN A 404 6.15 -39.71 36.71
N ASN A 405 5.16 -39.01 37.32
CA ASN A 405 3.96 -38.49 36.64
C ASN A 405 3.36 -37.26 37.36
N SER A 406 4.14 -36.38 37.94
CA SER A 406 3.61 -35.22 38.66
C SER A 406 3.18 -34.10 37.70
N THR A 407 1.91 -33.82 37.73
CA THR A 407 1.36 -32.60 37.13
C THR A 407 1.83 -31.41 37.97
N LEU A 408 2.49 -30.43 37.33
CA LEU A 408 2.84 -29.15 37.95
C LEU A 408 1.59 -28.28 38.00
N ILE A 409 1.32 -27.70 39.16
CA ILE A 409 0.20 -26.78 39.36
C ILE A 409 0.76 -25.43 39.71
N LEU A 410 0.53 -24.45 38.81
CA LEU A 410 0.94 -23.07 39.01
C LEU A 410 -0.24 -22.31 39.61
N PRO A 411 -0.11 -21.69 40.80
CA PRO A 411 -1.16 -20.85 41.36
C PRO A 411 -1.24 -19.55 40.59
N CYS A 412 -2.45 -19.14 40.25
CA CYS A 412 -2.70 -17.93 39.48
C CYS A 412 -3.58 -16.95 40.25
N LYS A 413 -3.34 -15.67 40.01
CA LYS A 413 -4.18 -14.57 40.44
C LYS A 413 -4.81 -13.94 39.19
N ILE A 414 -5.99 -13.34 39.35
CA ILE A 414 -6.65 -12.63 38.27
C ILE A 414 -6.65 -11.12 38.57
N LYS A 415 -6.35 -10.33 37.56
CA LYS A 415 -6.36 -8.87 37.67
C LYS A 415 -7.31 -8.32 36.63
N GLN A 416 -8.11 -7.34 37.00
CA GLN A 416 -9.07 -6.69 36.10
C GLN A 416 -8.59 -5.35 35.61
N ILE A 417 -7.84 -4.59 36.42
CA ILE A 417 -7.25 -3.32 36.00
C ILE A 417 -5.84 -3.58 35.52
N ILE A 418 -5.63 -3.34 34.23
CA ILE A 418 -4.41 -3.69 33.53
C ILE A 418 -3.78 -2.43 32.97
N ASN A 419 -2.52 -2.22 33.27
CA ASN A 419 -1.72 -1.18 32.63
C ASN A 419 -1.25 -1.68 31.25
N MET A 420 -1.82 -1.07 30.23
CA MET A 420 -1.58 -1.47 28.85
C MET A 420 -0.18 -1.09 28.41
N TRP A 421 0.54 -2.06 27.83
CA TRP A 421 1.78 -1.83 27.11
C TRP A 421 2.81 -0.95 27.81
N GLN A 422 2.77 -0.86 29.14
CA GLN A 422 3.60 0.04 29.94
C GLN A 422 3.38 1.53 29.61
N GLY A 423 2.26 1.86 28.97
CA GLY A 423 1.87 3.23 28.67
C GLY A 423 1.52 3.99 29.95
N VAL A 424 2.19 5.10 30.20
CA VAL A 424 1.85 5.99 31.30
C VAL A 424 0.54 6.70 30.96
N GLY A 425 -0.40 6.71 31.88
CA GLY A 425 -1.63 7.48 31.77
C GLY A 425 -2.85 6.75 31.17
N LYS A 426 -2.72 5.47 30.83
CA LYS A 426 -3.83 4.65 30.32
C LYS A 426 -3.90 3.31 31.04
N ALA A 427 -5.09 2.96 31.52
CA ALA A 427 -5.38 1.65 32.11
C ALA A 427 -6.69 1.12 31.56
N MET A 428 -6.79 -0.17 31.43
CA MET A 428 -8.00 -0.86 31.00
C MET A 428 -8.59 -1.65 32.16
N TYR A 429 -9.91 -1.60 32.29
CA TYR A 429 -10.66 -2.50 33.14
C TYR A 429 -11.25 -3.61 32.25
N ALA A 430 -10.86 -4.85 32.51
CA ALA A 430 -11.47 -6.01 31.84
C ALA A 430 -12.76 -6.41 32.55
N PRO A 431 -13.93 -6.37 31.91
CA PRO A 431 -15.18 -6.80 32.51
C PRO A 431 -15.09 -8.27 32.95
N PRO A 432 -15.70 -8.65 34.09
CA PRO A 432 -15.68 -10.02 34.52
C PRO A 432 -16.44 -10.93 33.55
N ILE A 433 -15.92 -12.14 33.36
CA ILE A 433 -16.56 -13.15 32.53
C ILE A 433 -17.38 -14.09 33.42
N GLU A 434 -18.60 -14.36 33.02
CA GLU A 434 -19.50 -15.25 33.73
C GLU A 434 -19.10 -16.72 33.57
N GLY A 435 -19.42 -17.52 34.57
CA GLY A 435 -19.20 -18.94 34.55
C GLY A 435 -17.78 -19.37 34.92
N ARG A 436 -17.49 -20.63 34.70
CA ARG A 436 -16.14 -21.23 34.80
C ARG A 436 -15.37 -20.96 33.54
N ILE A 437 -14.08 -20.67 33.65
CA ILE A 437 -13.18 -20.48 32.52
C ILE A 437 -12.15 -21.62 32.51
N GLU A 438 -11.95 -22.16 31.32
CA GLU A 438 -10.90 -23.15 31.05
C GLU A 438 -10.33 -22.87 29.65
N CYS A 439 -9.03 -22.77 29.56
CA CYS A 439 -8.33 -22.59 28.29
C CYS A 439 -7.08 -23.47 28.23
N SER A 440 -6.84 -24.06 27.09
CA SER A 440 -5.62 -24.79 26.78
C SER A 440 -4.80 -24.02 25.75
N SER A 441 -3.51 -23.92 25.98
CA SER A 441 -2.56 -23.28 25.10
C SER A 441 -1.31 -24.14 24.98
N ASN A 442 -0.55 -23.92 23.91
CA ASN A 442 0.70 -24.62 23.69
C ASN A 442 1.87 -23.67 23.93
N ILE A 443 2.75 -24.03 24.86
CA ILE A 443 4.01 -23.33 25.07
C ILE A 443 4.94 -23.68 23.93
N THR A 444 5.30 -22.69 23.12
CA THR A 444 6.16 -22.86 21.94
C THR A 444 7.51 -22.16 22.05
N GLY A 445 7.69 -21.37 23.08
CA GLY A 445 8.94 -20.69 23.33
C GLY A 445 9.03 -20.08 24.73
N LEU A 446 10.18 -19.56 25.05
CA LEU A 446 10.47 -18.90 26.32
C LEU A 446 11.28 -17.64 26.08
N LEU A 447 11.13 -16.68 26.99
CA LEU A 447 11.99 -15.52 27.10
C LEU A 447 12.84 -15.66 28.35
N LEU A 448 14.15 -15.66 28.19
CA LEU A 448 15.11 -15.82 29.27
C LEU A 448 16.05 -14.63 29.35
N THR A 449 16.47 -14.31 30.56
CA THR A 449 17.55 -13.36 30.85
C THR A 449 18.63 -14.06 31.66
N ARG A 450 19.86 -13.73 31.39
CA ARG A 450 21.02 -14.30 32.10
C ARG A 450 21.49 -13.33 33.16
N ASP A 451 21.80 -13.84 34.36
CA ASP A 451 22.41 -13.05 35.40
C ASP A 451 23.86 -12.72 35.03
N GLY A 452 24.25 -11.46 35.22
CA GLY A 452 25.63 -11.01 35.05
C GLY A 452 26.46 -11.16 36.32
N GLY A 453 27.77 -11.15 36.14
CA GLY A 453 28.75 -11.17 37.22
C GLY A 453 30.15 -11.15 36.61
N ASN A 454 31.11 -10.52 37.29
CA ASN A 454 32.49 -10.38 36.82
C ASN A 454 33.44 -11.49 37.27
N ASP A 455 32.96 -12.51 37.95
CA ASP A 455 33.80 -13.58 38.41
C ASP A 455 34.08 -14.59 37.28
N ASN A 456 35.24 -14.39 36.62
CA ASN A 456 35.74 -15.27 35.55
C ASN A 456 35.91 -16.74 36.00
N ASN A 457 35.65 -17.07 37.28
CA ASN A 457 35.75 -18.41 37.83
C ASN A 457 34.38 -19.04 38.17
N GLU A 458 33.27 -18.40 37.85
CA GLU A 458 32.00 -19.01 38.09
C GLU A 458 31.71 -20.14 37.09
N THR A 459 31.57 -21.33 37.60
CA THR A 459 31.18 -22.53 36.90
C THR A 459 29.67 -22.59 36.60
N LYS A 460 28.92 -21.58 37.04
CA LYS A 460 27.46 -21.52 36.96
C LYS A 460 26.97 -20.39 36.10
N GLU A 461 25.95 -20.65 35.30
CA GLU A 461 25.16 -19.64 34.56
C GLU A 461 23.71 -19.71 35.08
N ILE A 462 23.18 -18.55 35.46
CA ILE A 462 21.85 -18.44 36.02
C ILE A 462 20.94 -17.81 34.99
N PHE A 463 19.83 -18.47 34.68
CA PHE A 463 18.81 -17.97 33.76
C PHE A 463 17.50 -17.76 34.49
N ARG A 464 16.89 -16.62 34.25
CA ARG A 464 15.61 -16.22 34.80
C ARG A 464 14.60 -15.94 33.70
N PRO A 465 13.29 -16.24 33.91
CA PRO A 465 12.27 -15.86 32.95
C PRO A 465 12.23 -14.34 32.83
N GLY A 466 12.13 -13.86 31.58
CA GLY A 466 12.06 -12.45 31.23
C GLY A 466 10.73 -12.12 30.57
N GLY A 467 10.61 -10.90 30.10
CA GLY A 467 9.44 -10.43 29.41
C GLY A 467 9.23 -8.94 29.62
N GLY A 468 8.07 -8.44 29.23
CA GLY A 468 7.68 -7.04 29.36
C GLY A 468 7.78 -6.24 28.09
N ASP A 469 8.77 -6.47 27.24
CA ASP A 469 8.81 -5.91 25.90
C ASP A 469 8.09 -6.87 24.93
N MET A 470 6.89 -6.48 24.49
CA MET A 470 6.09 -7.31 23.58
C MET A 470 6.72 -7.45 22.20
N ARG A 471 7.67 -6.60 21.83
CA ARG A 471 8.40 -6.72 20.58
C ARG A 471 9.14 -8.04 20.47
N ASP A 472 9.64 -8.56 21.59
CA ASP A 472 10.31 -9.86 21.61
C ASP A 472 9.33 -11.01 21.28
N ASN A 473 8.08 -10.89 21.67
CA ASN A 473 7.05 -11.84 21.27
C ASN A 473 6.84 -11.84 19.75
N TRP A 474 6.84 -10.65 19.14
CA TRP A 474 6.69 -10.53 17.68
C TRP A 474 7.95 -10.96 16.94
N ARG A 475 9.13 -10.72 17.51
CA ARG A 475 10.39 -11.21 16.92
C ARG A 475 10.46 -12.71 16.85
N SER A 476 9.89 -13.40 17.80
CA SER A 476 9.85 -14.86 17.81
C SER A 476 9.12 -15.47 16.61
N GLU A 477 8.23 -14.72 15.98
CA GLU A 477 7.48 -15.14 14.80
C GLU A 477 7.99 -14.50 13.49
N LEU A 478 8.45 -13.26 13.55
CA LEU A 478 8.88 -12.50 12.38
C LEU A 478 10.38 -12.66 12.06
N TYR A 479 11.10 -13.48 12.80
CA TYR A 479 12.56 -13.63 12.66
C TYR A 479 13.00 -14.09 11.26
N LYS A 480 12.17 -14.85 10.57
CA LYS A 480 12.46 -15.43 9.26
C LYS A 480 12.04 -14.57 8.07
N TYR A 481 11.46 -13.39 8.30
CA TYR A 481 10.96 -12.52 7.24
C TYR A 481 11.79 -11.26 7.10
N LYS A 482 11.88 -10.79 5.86
CA LYS A 482 12.51 -9.53 5.50
C LYS A 482 11.72 -8.85 4.40
N VAL A 483 11.44 -7.57 4.56
CA VAL A 483 10.79 -6.77 3.52
C VAL A 483 11.84 -6.14 2.63
N VAL A 484 11.68 -6.29 1.35
CA VAL A 484 12.55 -5.71 0.33
C VAL A 484 11.74 -4.92 -0.67
N LYS A 485 12.36 -3.89 -1.20
CA LYS A 485 11.84 -3.07 -2.26
C LYS A 485 12.33 -3.62 -3.60
N ILE A 486 11.44 -3.90 -4.51
CA ILE A 486 11.80 -4.32 -5.86
C ILE A 486 12.25 -3.11 -6.66
N GLU A 487 13.40 -3.22 -7.31
CA GLU A 487 13.97 -2.23 -8.21
C GLU A 487 13.97 -2.79 -9.64
N PRO A 488 12.85 -2.65 -10.37
CA PRO A 488 12.68 -3.35 -11.64
C PRO A 488 13.45 -2.75 -12.79
N LEU A 489 13.98 -1.55 -12.64
CA LEU A 489 14.68 -0.84 -13.70
C LEU A 489 16.18 -1.12 -13.61
N GLY A 490 16.73 -1.68 -14.67
CA GLY A 490 18.15 -1.99 -14.78
C GLY A 490 18.73 -1.61 -16.13
N VAL A 491 20.00 -1.38 -16.16
CA VAL A 491 20.75 -1.07 -17.38
C VAL A 491 21.92 -2.02 -17.54
N ALA A 492 22.19 -2.45 -18.75
CA ALA A 492 23.30 -3.35 -19.04
C ALA A 492 23.85 -3.10 -20.45
N PRO A 493 25.13 -3.40 -20.72
CA PRO A 493 25.71 -3.25 -22.03
C PRO A 493 25.26 -4.35 -22.97
N THR A 494 24.91 -4.00 -24.20
CA THR A 494 24.61 -4.93 -25.29
C THR A 494 25.18 -4.42 -26.60
N LYS A 495 25.25 -5.29 -27.62
CA LYS A 495 25.66 -4.93 -28.97
C LYS A 495 24.55 -4.19 -29.75
N ALA A 496 23.33 -4.16 -29.21
CA ALA A 496 22.20 -3.55 -29.88
C ALA A 496 22.17 -2.03 -29.70
N LYS A 497 22.03 -1.29 -30.78
CA LYS A 497 21.86 0.16 -30.79
C LYS A 497 20.44 0.52 -31.25
N ARG A 498 19.84 1.55 -30.65
CA ARG A 498 18.56 2.09 -31.11
C ARG A 498 18.65 2.64 -32.54
N ARG A 499 17.72 2.25 -33.39
CA ARG A 499 17.60 2.75 -34.78
C ARG A 499 16.41 3.68 -34.86
N VAL A 500 16.50 4.73 -35.68
CA VAL A 500 15.47 5.76 -35.86
C VAL A 500 14.17 5.20 -36.46
N VAL A 501 14.26 4.11 -37.24
CA VAL A 501 13.10 3.41 -37.80
C VAL A 501 13.22 1.93 -37.45
N GLN A 502 12.45 1.50 -36.47
CA GLN A 502 12.39 0.09 -36.09
C GLN A 502 11.00 -0.46 -36.42
N ARG A 503 10.92 -1.28 -37.48
CA ARG A 503 9.79 -2.20 -37.62
C ARG A 503 9.92 -3.28 -36.56
N GLU A 504 9.02 -3.28 -35.60
CA GLU A 504 9.00 -4.28 -34.53
C GLU A 504 8.75 -5.67 -35.13
N LYS A 505 9.79 -6.49 -35.16
CA LYS A 505 9.62 -7.93 -35.23
C LYS A 505 9.25 -8.40 -33.83
N ARG A 506 7.99 -8.78 -33.62
CA ARG A 506 7.57 -9.55 -32.44
C ARG A 506 8.38 -10.85 -32.43
N ALA A 507 9.37 -10.92 -31.56
CA ALA A 507 10.00 -12.19 -31.23
C ALA A 507 9.04 -12.94 -30.30
N PHE A 508 8.36 -13.93 -30.83
CA PHE A 508 7.66 -14.92 -30.03
C PHE A 508 8.72 -15.80 -29.36
N GLY A 509 9.00 -15.52 -28.09
CA GLY A 509 9.77 -16.41 -27.25
C GLY A 509 8.94 -17.63 -26.87
N LEU A 510 8.97 -18.67 -27.68
CA LEU A 510 8.52 -20.01 -27.33
C LEU A 510 9.57 -20.64 -26.41
N GLY A 511 9.22 -20.88 -25.12
CA GLY A 511 10.01 -21.70 -24.23
C GLY A 511 10.48 -21.04 -22.93
N ALA A 512 9.83 -20.01 -22.43
CA ALA A 512 10.06 -19.52 -21.09
C ALA A 512 9.63 -20.60 -20.07
N VAL A 513 10.60 -21.19 -19.38
CA VAL A 513 10.33 -21.96 -18.16
C VAL A 513 9.58 -21.02 -17.22
N PHE A 514 8.40 -21.43 -16.78
CA PHE A 514 7.55 -20.62 -15.91
C PHE A 514 8.18 -20.56 -14.51
N LEU A 515 9.12 -19.65 -14.31
CA LEU A 515 9.64 -19.29 -13.02
C LEU A 515 8.66 -18.27 -12.43
N GLY A 516 8.24 -18.47 -11.16
CA GLY A 516 7.41 -17.50 -10.47
C GLY A 516 8.11 -16.17 -10.20
N PHE A 517 7.42 -15.26 -9.53
CA PHE A 517 7.94 -13.94 -9.16
C PHE A 517 9.30 -14.04 -8.47
N LEU A 518 10.28 -13.30 -8.95
CA LEU A 518 11.68 -13.34 -8.51
C LEU A 518 12.38 -14.70 -8.63
N GLY A 519 11.75 -15.70 -9.23
CA GLY A 519 12.32 -17.04 -9.36
C GLY A 519 13.64 -17.10 -10.13
N ALA A 520 13.90 -16.14 -11.00
CA ALA A 520 15.12 -16.01 -11.76
C ALA A 520 16.21 -15.13 -11.10
N ALA A 521 16.02 -14.68 -9.85
CA ALA A 521 16.95 -13.79 -9.17
C ALA A 521 18.34 -14.39 -8.96
N GLY A 522 18.43 -15.70 -8.76
CA GLY A 522 19.70 -16.44 -8.66
C GLY A 522 20.24 -16.94 -9.99
N SER A 523 19.55 -16.72 -11.09
CA SER A 523 19.96 -17.09 -12.45
C SER A 523 20.90 -16.05 -13.04
N THR A 524 21.63 -16.42 -14.08
CA THR A 524 22.46 -15.47 -14.83
C THR A 524 21.62 -14.36 -15.44
N MET A 525 22.22 -13.21 -15.71
CA MET A 525 21.51 -12.06 -16.31
C MET A 525 20.85 -12.44 -17.64
N GLY A 526 21.52 -13.23 -18.47
CA GLY A 526 20.96 -13.72 -19.74
C GLY A 526 19.71 -14.57 -19.55
N ALA A 527 19.75 -15.52 -18.64
CA ALA A 527 18.61 -16.38 -18.32
C ALA A 527 17.47 -15.60 -17.65
N ALA A 528 17.78 -14.70 -16.75
CA ALA A 528 16.79 -13.88 -16.04
C ALA A 528 16.09 -12.88 -16.97
N SER A 529 16.75 -12.41 -18.02
CA SER A 529 16.17 -11.46 -18.99
C SER A 529 15.00 -12.03 -19.80
N ILE A 530 14.86 -13.36 -19.85
CA ILE A 530 13.71 -14.03 -20.51
C ILE A 530 12.43 -13.90 -19.67
N THR A 531 12.54 -13.73 -18.36
CA THR A 531 11.44 -13.72 -17.39
C THR A 531 11.05 -12.34 -16.89
N LEU A 532 11.47 -11.27 -17.56
CA LEU A 532 11.15 -9.87 -17.18
C LEU A 532 9.65 -9.59 -17.08
N THR A 533 8.86 -10.27 -17.90
CA THR A 533 7.40 -10.12 -17.91
C THR A 533 6.74 -10.52 -16.59
N VAL A 534 7.31 -11.48 -15.86
CA VAL A 534 6.76 -11.97 -14.59
C VAL A 534 6.80 -10.86 -13.54
N GLN A 535 7.94 -10.21 -13.34
CA GLN A 535 8.09 -9.13 -12.38
C GLN A 535 7.29 -7.89 -12.79
N ALA A 536 7.29 -7.53 -14.08
CA ALA A 536 6.53 -6.41 -14.58
C ALA A 536 5.01 -6.61 -14.43
N ARG A 537 4.51 -7.81 -14.73
CA ARG A 537 3.10 -8.17 -14.53
C ARG A 537 2.71 -8.20 -13.06
N GLN A 538 3.56 -8.69 -12.19
CA GLN A 538 3.28 -8.73 -10.75
C GLN A 538 3.15 -7.32 -10.16
N LEU A 539 3.98 -6.39 -10.57
CA LEU A 539 3.85 -5.00 -10.18
C LEU A 539 2.50 -4.41 -10.62
N LEU A 540 2.10 -4.66 -11.87
CA LEU A 540 0.85 -4.16 -12.41
C LEU A 540 -0.38 -4.87 -11.82
N SER A 541 -0.36 -6.19 -11.72
CA SER A 541 -1.46 -6.98 -11.16
C SER A 541 -1.68 -6.69 -9.67
N GLY A 542 -0.62 -6.50 -8.91
CA GLY A 542 -0.70 -6.08 -7.52
C GLY A 542 -1.43 -4.76 -7.34
N ILE A 543 -1.16 -3.77 -8.20
CA ILE A 543 -1.87 -2.48 -8.20
C ILE A 543 -3.34 -2.66 -8.54
N VAL A 544 -3.67 -3.44 -9.55
CA VAL A 544 -5.07 -3.69 -10.00
C VAL A 544 -5.86 -4.46 -8.95
N GLN A 545 -5.29 -5.52 -8.36
CA GLN A 545 -5.95 -6.29 -7.29
C GLN A 545 -6.23 -5.44 -6.05
N GLN A 546 -5.28 -4.63 -5.64
CA GLN A 546 -5.46 -3.72 -4.51
C GLN A 546 -6.60 -2.72 -4.76
N GLN A 547 -6.75 -2.21 -5.98
CA GLN A 547 -7.86 -1.32 -6.33
C GLN A 547 -9.20 -2.04 -6.31
N ASN A 548 -9.30 -3.26 -6.82
CA ASN A 548 -10.55 -4.02 -6.83
C ASN A 548 -10.99 -4.42 -5.41
N ASN A 549 -10.06 -4.80 -4.56
CA ASN A 549 -10.35 -5.13 -3.16
C ASN A 549 -10.82 -3.89 -2.38
N LEU A 550 -10.31 -2.71 -2.72
CA LEU A 550 -10.77 -1.45 -2.12
C LEU A 550 -12.20 -1.12 -2.52
N LEU A 551 -12.52 -1.23 -3.79
CA LEU A 551 -13.89 -0.94 -4.25
C LEU A 551 -14.89 -1.84 -3.53
N ARG A 552 -14.58 -3.12 -3.38
CA ARG A 552 -15.42 -4.06 -2.60
C ARG A 552 -15.49 -3.69 -1.12
N ALA A 553 -14.38 -3.29 -0.51
CA ALA A 553 -14.35 -2.88 0.89
C ALA A 553 -15.10 -1.56 1.12
N ILE A 554 -14.99 -0.60 0.21
CA ILE A 554 -15.72 0.67 0.26
C ILE A 554 -17.22 0.43 0.04
N GLU A 555 -17.61 -0.42 -0.89
CA GLU A 555 -19.01 -0.80 -1.12
C GLU A 555 -19.63 -1.49 0.11
N ALA A 556 -18.84 -2.33 0.80
CA ALA A 556 -19.27 -3.00 2.03
C ALA A 556 -19.32 -2.05 3.24
N GLN A 557 -18.57 -0.96 3.24
CA GLN A 557 -18.42 -0.05 4.38
C GLN A 557 -19.05 1.33 4.19
N GLN A 558 -19.96 1.52 3.25
CA GLN A 558 -20.63 2.82 3.05
C GLN A 558 -21.36 3.37 4.30
N HIS A 559 -21.43 2.60 5.38
CA HIS A 559 -22.06 3.00 6.64
C HIS A 559 -21.12 3.41 7.76
N LEU A 560 -19.79 3.25 7.63
CA LEU A 560 -18.85 3.60 8.69
C LEU A 560 -17.59 4.26 8.10
N LEU A 561 -17.67 5.57 7.92
CA LEU A 561 -16.54 6.48 7.67
C LEU A 561 -15.60 6.60 8.90
N GLN A 562 -15.32 5.51 9.59
CA GLN A 562 -14.24 5.47 10.54
C GLN A 562 -13.00 4.96 9.81
N LEU A 563 -12.08 5.88 9.55
CA LEU A 563 -10.74 5.56 9.11
C LEU A 563 -10.09 4.67 10.19
N THR A 564 -10.18 3.36 9.98
CA THR A 564 -9.50 2.40 10.85
C THR A 564 -8.00 2.46 10.60
N VAL A 565 -7.20 2.03 11.59
CA VAL A 565 -5.73 1.93 11.45
C VAL A 565 -5.35 1.18 10.18
N TRP A 566 -5.96 0.04 9.94
CA TRP A 566 -5.72 -0.77 8.74
C TRP A 566 -6.18 -0.11 7.44
N GLY A 567 -7.27 0.62 7.47
CA GLY A 567 -7.78 1.36 6.30
C GLY A 567 -6.82 2.46 5.84
N ILE A 568 -6.29 3.24 6.77
CA ILE A 568 -5.29 4.27 6.49
C ILE A 568 -4.02 3.65 5.90
N LYS A 569 -3.53 2.56 6.48
CA LYS A 569 -2.34 1.87 6.01
C LYS A 569 -2.52 1.29 4.61
N GLN A 570 -3.65 0.71 4.31
CA GLN A 570 -3.98 0.23 2.97
C GLN A 570 -3.97 1.36 1.94
N LEU A 571 -4.56 2.52 2.26
CA LEU A 571 -4.54 3.68 1.39
C LEU A 571 -3.13 4.20 1.14
N GLN A 572 -2.32 4.30 2.18
CA GLN A 572 -0.91 4.71 2.06
C GLN A 572 -0.11 3.76 1.17
N ALA A 573 -0.26 2.46 1.39
CA ALA A 573 0.40 1.44 0.58
C ALA A 573 0.04 1.52 -0.91
N ARG A 574 -1.23 1.79 -1.21
CA ARG A 574 -1.72 1.93 -2.60
C ARG A 574 -1.20 3.16 -3.29
N VAL A 575 -1.28 4.30 -2.60
CA VAL A 575 -0.77 5.57 -3.15
C VAL A 575 0.72 5.43 -3.45
N LEU A 576 1.48 4.85 -2.53
CA LEU A 576 2.91 4.61 -2.72
C LEU A 576 3.19 3.68 -3.90
N ALA A 577 2.43 2.61 -4.06
CA ALA A 577 2.58 1.67 -5.17
C ALA A 577 2.31 2.33 -6.53
N VAL A 578 1.24 3.11 -6.64
CA VAL A 578 0.89 3.85 -7.85
C VAL A 578 1.94 4.92 -8.16
N GLU A 579 2.38 5.67 -7.16
CA GLU A 579 3.39 6.70 -7.31
C GLU A 579 4.71 6.14 -7.85
N ARG A 580 5.18 5.03 -7.28
CA ARG A 580 6.39 4.35 -7.75
C ARG A 580 6.26 3.84 -9.17
N TYR A 581 5.15 3.20 -9.49
CA TYR A 581 4.89 2.71 -10.83
C TYR A 581 4.88 3.85 -11.86
N LEU A 582 4.18 4.93 -11.55
CA LEU A 582 4.11 6.10 -12.42
C LEU A 582 5.48 6.77 -12.59
N LYS A 583 6.28 6.83 -11.53
CA LYS A 583 7.64 7.35 -11.60
C LYS A 583 8.52 6.52 -12.53
N ASP A 584 8.46 5.20 -12.43
CA ASP A 584 9.20 4.31 -13.33
C ASP A 584 8.70 4.43 -14.77
N GLN A 585 7.40 4.51 -14.99
CA GLN A 585 6.82 4.72 -16.34
C GLN A 585 7.16 6.10 -16.90
N GLN A 586 7.24 7.12 -16.06
CA GLN A 586 7.67 8.45 -16.47
C GLN A 586 9.11 8.44 -16.95
N LEU A 587 10.03 7.80 -16.23
CA LEU A 587 11.42 7.65 -16.66
C LEU A 587 11.52 6.91 -17.98
N LEU A 588 10.82 5.80 -18.12
CA LEU A 588 10.77 5.04 -19.37
C LEU A 588 10.18 5.87 -20.52
N GLY A 589 9.18 6.70 -20.23
CA GLY A 589 8.61 7.63 -21.20
C GLY A 589 9.60 8.69 -21.67
N ILE A 590 10.33 9.31 -20.73
CA ILE A 590 11.38 10.30 -21.05
C ILE A 590 12.49 9.68 -21.91
N TRP A 591 12.82 8.41 -21.69
CA TRP A 591 13.84 7.71 -22.47
C TRP A 591 13.33 7.13 -23.80
N GLY A 592 12.07 7.34 -24.15
CA GLY A 592 11.47 6.76 -25.35
C GLY A 592 11.28 5.25 -25.29
N CYS A 593 11.17 4.70 -24.07
CA CYS A 593 11.06 3.26 -23.76
C CYS A 593 9.67 2.87 -23.27
N SER A 594 8.67 3.73 -23.45
CA SER A 594 7.31 3.49 -22.96
C SER A 594 6.74 2.16 -23.51
N GLY A 595 6.23 1.34 -22.61
CA GLY A 595 5.61 0.05 -22.96
C GLY A 595 6.59 -1.06 -23.37
N LYS A 596 7.88 -0.84 -23.29
CA LYS A 596 8.91 -1.84 -23.63
C LYS A 596 9.55 -2.41 -22.36
N LEU A 597 9.75 -3.72 -22.34
CA LEU A 597 10.51 -4.39 -21.27
C LEU A 597 12.01 -4.33 -21.51
N ILE A 598 12.43 -4.39 -22.77
CA ILE A 598 13.82 -4.25 -23.20
C ILE A 598 13.87 -3.12 -24.22
N CYS A 599 14.64 -2.10 -23.93
CA CYS A 599 14.75 -0.92 -24.76
C CYS A 599 16.21 -0.59 -25.02
N THR A 600 16.59 -0.62 -26.28
CA THR A 600 17.91 -0.20 -26.72
C THR A 600 18.03 1.33 -26.69
N THR A 601 19.21 1.85 -26.44
CA THR A 601 19.51 3.27 -26.44
C THR A 601 20.63 3.61 -27.41
N THR A 602 20.90 4.87 -27.62
CA THR A 602 22.03 5.38 -28.43
C THR A 602 23.21 5.80 -27.58
N VAL A 603 23.17 5.56 -26.27
CA VAL A 603 24.27 5.88 -25.35
C VAL A 603 25.34 4.78 -25.45
N PRO A 604 26.59 5.11 -25.79
CA PRO A 604 27.67 4.12 -25.80
C PRO A 604 28.03 3.72 -24.37
N TRP A 605 28.37 2.44 -24.19
CA TRP A 605 28.84 1.93 -22.91
C TRP A 605 30.27 2.41 -22.65
N ASN A 606 30.52 2.98 -21.49
CA ASN A 606 31.86 3.40 -21.09
C ASN A 606 32.54 2.30 -20.29
N THR A 607 33.72 1.91 -20.70
CA THR A 607 34.54 0.89 -20.02
C THR A 607 34.92 1.28 -18.59
N SER A 608 34.87 2.56 -18.24
CA SER A 608 35.10 3.01 -16.86
C SER A 608 33.99 2.59 -15.89
N TRP A 609 32.81 2.31 -16.38
CA TRP A 609 31.67 1.85 -15.56
C TRP A 609 31.82 0.38 -15.22
N SER A 610 32.18 -0.43 -16.18
CA SER A 610 32.58 -1.82 -16.04
C SER A 610 33.40 -2.24 -17.25
N ASN A 611 34.56 -2.85 -17.01
CA ASN A 611 35.44 -3.35 -18.04
C ASN A 611 35.27 -4.84 -18.33
N LYS A 612 34.26 -5.47 -17.73
CA LYS A 612 33.93 -6.88 -17.93
C LYS A 612 33.47 -7.15 -19.35
N SER A 613 33.80 -8.31 -19.88
CA SER A 613 33.30 -8.78 -21.17
C SER A 613 31.80 -9.08 -21.11
N LEU A 614 31.14 -9.07 -22.25
CA LEU A 614 29.70 -9.45 -22.33
C LEU A 614 29.43 -10.84 -21.74
N GLU A 615 30.30 -11.79 -22.02
CA GLU A 615 30.19 -13.15 -21.51
C GLU A 615 30.30 -13.19 -19.97
N GLN A 616 31.25 -12.43 -19.39
CA GLN A 616 31.35 -12.31 -17.94
C GLN A 616 30.13 -11.69 -17.29
N ILE A 617 29.48 -10.73 -17.97
CA ILE A 617 28.30 -10.05 -17.44
C ILE A 617 27.06 -10.93 -17.59
N TRP A 618 26.83 -11.46 -18.80
CA TRP A 618 25.55 -12.10 -19.11
C TRP A 618 25.47 -13.57 -18.72
N ASP A 619 26.60 -14.27 -18.72
CA ASP A 619 26.64 -15.71 -18.47
C ASP A 619 27.13 -16.10 -17.06
N ASN A 620 27.81 -15.18 -16.37
CA ASN A 620 28.46 -15.49 -15.08
C ASN A 620 27.96 -14.65 -13.90
N MET A 621 27.19 -13.60 -14.14
CA MET A 621 26.66 -12.71 -13.09
C MET A 621 25.15 -12.77 -12.98
N THR A 622 24.65 -12.54 -11.78
CA THR A 622 23.22 -12.27 -11.53
C THR A 622 22.93 -10.76 -11.62
N TRP A 623 21.67 -10.39 -11.82
CA TRP A 623 21.27 -8.99 -11.84
C TRP A 623 21.58 -8.26 -10.53
N MET A 624 21.46 -8.94 -9.40
CA MET A 624 21.81 -8.37 -8.09
C MET A 624 23.27 -7.99 -7.98
N GLU A 625 24.16 -8.83 -8.43
CA GLU A 625 25.62 -8.59 -8.43
C GLU A 625 25.97 -7.46 -9.40
N TRP A 626 25.37 -7.47 -10.59
CA TRP A 626 25.59 -6.45 -11.61
C TRP A 626 25.12 -5.07 -11.12
N GLU A 627 23.95 -4.96 -10.55
CA GLU A 627 23.43 -3.70 -10.01
C GLU A 627 24.31 -3.15 -8.88
N ARG A 628 24.85 -4.00 -8.01
CA ARG A 628 25.81 -3.55 -7.00
C ARG A 628 27.09 -2.98 -7.60
N GLU A 629 27.55 -3.56 -8.69
CA GLU A 629 28.76 -3.11 -9.37
C GLU A 629 28.58 -1.75 -10.03
N ILE A 630 27.44 -1.50 -10.66
CA ILE A 630 27.17 -0.26 -11.38
C ILE A 630 26.41 0.79 -10.58
N ASP A 631 26.10 0.54 -9.33
CA ASP A 631 25.22 1.42 -8.51
C ASP A 631 25.70 2.87 -8.47
N ASN A 632 27.01 3.07 -8.38
CA ASN A 632 27.62 4.41 -8.38
C ASN A 632 27.46 5.17 -9.71
N TYR A 633 27.25 4.47 -10.81
CA TYR A 633 27.16 5.04 -12.15
C TYR A 633 25.71 5.15 -12.66
N THR A 634 24.77 4.51 -12.00
CA THR A 634 23.37 4.40 -12.45
C THR A 634 22.73 5.77 -12.67
N GLY A 635 22.89 6.70 -11.75
CA GLY A 635 22.35 8.06 -11.89
C GLY A 635 22.92 8.81 -13.08
N TYR A 636 24.21 8.68 -13.32
CA TYR A 636 24.88 9.30 -14.46
C TYR A 636 24.44 8.68 -15.79
N ILE A 637 24.29 7.35 -15.81
CA ILE A 637 23.80 6.63 -17.00
C ILE A 637 22.38 7.08 -17.34
N TYR A 638 21.51 7.26 -16.35
CA TYR A 638 20.14 7.74 -16.53
C TYR A 638 20.10 9.15 -17.12
N GLN A 639 20.98 10.03 -16.65
CA GLN A 639 21.11 11.37 -17.19
C GLN A 639 21.56 11.35 -18.67
N LEU A 640 22.54 10.51 -19.00
CA LEU A 640 23.01 10.38 -20.39
C LEU A 640 21.92 9.84 -21.34
N ILE A 641 21.09 8.92 -20.85
CA ILE A 641 19.96 8.38 -21.64
C ILE A 641 18.92 9.49 -21.88
N GLU A 642 18.63 10.29 -20.89
CA GLU A 642 17.69 11.42 -21.00
C GLU A 642 18.21 12.47 -21.98
N GLU A 643 19.47 12.87 -21.87
CA GLU A 643 20.10 13.83 -22.79
C GLU A 643 20.10 13.32 -24.23
N SER A 644 20.46 12.04 -24.43
CA SER A 644 20.44 11.41 -25.74
C SER A 644 19.05 11.36 -26.35
N GLN A 645 18.02 11.08 -25.57
CA GLN A 645 16.64 11.07 -26.03
C GLN A 645 16.13 12.47 -26.39
N ASN A 646 16.45 13.48 -25.59
CA ASN A 646 16.12 14.87 -25.86
C ASN A 646 16.74 15.35 -27.18
N GLN A 647 17.98 14.97 -27.44
CA GLN A 647 18.66 15.26 -28.70
C GLN A 647 17.98 14.55 -29.89
N GLN A 648 17.60 13.30 -29.72
CA GLN A 648 16.92 12.53 -30.75
C GLN A 648 15.52 13.13 -31.05
N GLU A 649 14.77 13.52 -30.05
CA GLU A 649 13.47 14.18 -30.23
C GLU A 649 13.60 15.53 -30.97
N LYS A 650 14.61 16.31 -30.62
CA LYS A 650 14.91 17.57 -31.38
C LYS A 650 15.20 17.28 -32.84
N ASN A 651 16.04 16.27 -33.10
CA ASN A 651 16.39 15.88 -34.48
C ASN A 651 15.16 15.38 -35.26
N GLU A 652 14.28 14.60 -34.60
CA GLU A 652 13.02 14.15 -35.24
C GLU A 652 12.06 15.31 -35.52
N GLN A 653 11.97 16.27 -34.58
CA GLN A 653 11.15 17.48 -34.79
C GLN A 653 11.67 18.33 -35.96
N GLU A 654 12.99 18.45 -36.05
CA GLU A 654 13.62 19.16 -37.20
C GLU A 654 13.37 18.42 -38.51
N LEU A 655 13.47 17.08 -38.53
CA LEU A 655 13.15 16.26 -39.70
C LEU A 655 11.67 16.35 -40.06
N LEU A 656 10.74 16.32 -39.09
CA LEU A 656 9.32 16.51 -39.31
C LEU A 656 8.98 17.93 -39.82
N ALA A 657 9.72 18.93 -39.36
CA ALA A 657 9.58 20.30 -39.88
C ALA A 657 10.00 20.37 -41.36
N LEU A 658 11.14 19.71 -41.70
CA LEU A 658 11.59 19.57 -43.08
C LEU A 658 10.59 18.80 -43.95
N ASP A 659 9.99 17.75 -43.44
CA ASP A 659 8.98 16.96 -44.15
C ASP A 659 7.66 17.74 -44.33
N LYS A 660 7.29 18.54 -43.33
CA LYS A 660 6.18 19.52 -43.49
C LYS A 660 6.47 20.57 -44.55
N TRP A 661 7.71 21.05 -44.64
CA TRP A 661 8.12 21.93 -45.74
C TRP A 661 8.07 21.24 -47.09
N ALA A 662 8.52 19.97 -47.16
CA ALA A 662 8.42 19.19 -48.37
C ALA A 662 6.97 18.90 -48.76
N SER A 663 6.08 18.64 -47.80
CA SER A 663 4.64 18.48 -48.06
C SER A 663 3.96 19.79 -48.48
N LEU A 664 4.40 20.94 -47.96
CA LEU A 664 3.98 22.25 -48.41
C LEU A 664 4.40 22.53 -49.87
N TRP A 665 5.62 22.10 -50.27
CA TRP A 665 6.05 22.21 -51.67
C TRP A 665 5.25 21.27 -52.58
N ASN A 666 4.85 20.08 -52.15
CA ASN A 666 3.96 19.18 -52.88
C ASN A 666 2.51 19.72 -53.00
N TRP A 667 2.08 20.54 -52.03
CA TRP A 667 0.79 21.24 -52.12
C TRP A 667 0.82 22.37 -53.15
N PHE A 668 2.01 22.93 -53.48
CA PHE A 668 2.27 23.89 -54.54
C PHE A 668 2.45 23.21 -55.91
N ASP A 669 1.98 21.99 -56.07
CA ASP A 669 1.99 21.36 -57.39
C ASP A 669 1.15 22.22 -58.37
N ILE A 670 1.82 22.73 -59.40
CA ILE A 670 1.34 23.71 -60.33
C ILE A 670 0.01 23.27 -61.00
N THR A 671 -0.24 21.99 -61.08
CA THR A 671 -1.45 21.40 -61.64
C THR A 671 -2.69 21.66 -60.78
N ASN A 672 -2.56 21.59 -59.45
CA ASN A 672 -3.64 21.86 -58.53
C ASN A 672 -3.88 23.38 -58.36
N TRP A 673 -2.82 24.20 -58.47
CA TRP A 673 -2.93 25.65 -58.38
C TRP A 673 -3.68 26.23 -59.59
N LEU A 674 -3.46 25.69 -60.82
CA LEU A 674 -4.21 26.04 -62.00
C LEU A 674 -5.71 25.71 -61.91
N TRP A 675 -6.06 24.67 -61.18
CA TRP A 675 -7.46 24.30 -60.94
C TRP A 675 -8.14 25.29 -59.98
N TYR A 676 -7.49 25.69 -58.91
CA TYR A 676 -7.99 26.72 -58.00
C TYR A 676 -8.09 28.11 -58.68
N ILE A 677 -7.14 28.49 -59.53
CA ILE A 677 -7.23 29.70 -60.33
C ILE A 677 -8.42 29.64 -61.30
N ARG A 678 -8.67 28.49 -61.90
CA ARG A 678 -9.83 28.30 -62.81
C ARG A 678 -11.15 28.47 -62.04
N ILE A 679 -11.28 27.91 -60.87
CA ILE A 679 -12.45 28.09 -60.00
C ILE A 679 -12.59 29.54 -59.55
N PHE A 680 -11.52 30.21 -59.18
CA PHE A 680 -11.53 31.60 -58.77
C PHE A 680 -11.97 32.49 -59.94
N ILE A 681 -11.46 32.29 -61.12
CA ILE A 681 -11.84 33.03 -62.34
C ILE A 681 -13.33 32.73 -62.69
N MET A 682 -13.83 31.55 -62.59
CA MET A 682 -15.26 31.22 -62.79
C MET A 682 -16.16 31.91 -61.75
N ILE A 683 -15.77 31.97 -60.51
CA ILE A 683 -16.55 32.61 -59.42
C ILE A 683 -16.55 34.11 -59.66
N VAL A 684 -15.42 34.74 -59.97
CA VAL A 684 -15.29 36.16 -60.21
C VAL A 684 -16.02 36.50 -61.48
N GLY A 685 -15.89 35.71 -62.58
CA GLY A 685 -16.62 35.89 -63.85
C GLY A 685 -18.13 35.76 -63.67
N GLY A 686 -18.55 34.78 -62.81
CA GLY A 686 -19.98 34.63 -62.48
C GLY A 686 -20.55 35.81 -61.72
N LEU A 687 -19.79 36.34 -60.79
CA LEU A 687 -20.19 37.51 -59.96
C LEU A 687 -20.25 38.77 -60.82
N ILE A 688 -19.30 38.97 -61.75
CA ILE A 688 -19.31 40.06 -62.69
C ILE A 688 -20.50 39.88 -63.63
N GLY A 689 -20.77 38.68 -64.16
CA GLY A 689 -21.93 38.40 -65.01
C GLY A 689 -23.26 38.73 -64.36
N LEU A 690 -23.42 38.30 -63.11
CA LEU A 690 -24.56 38.59 -62.21
C LEU A 690 -24.74 40.13 -62.07
N ARG A 691 -23.64 40.83 -61.84
CA ARG A 691 -23.66 42.28 -61.69
C ARG A 691 -24.09 42.98 -62.95
N ILE A 692 -23.65 42.52 -64.14
CA ILE A 692 -24.06 43.02 -65.44
C ILE A 692 -25.56 42.76 -65.65
N VAL A 693 -26.05 41.59 -65.36
CA VAL A 693 -27.48 41.26 -65.47
C VAL A 693 -28.31 42.13 -64.51
N PHE A 694 -27.90 42.35 -63.28
CA PHE A 694 -28.57 43.21 -62.32
C PHE A 694 -28.54 44.68 -62.78
N THR A 695 -27.43 45.11 -63.38
CA THR A 695 -27.33 46.47 -63.95
C THR A 695 -28.26 46.65 -65.15
N VAL A 696 -28.32 45.68 -66.05
CA VAL A 696 -29.24 45.71 -67.23
C VAL A 696 -30.70 45.60 -66.75
N LEU A 697 -31.03 44.77 -65.73
CA LEU A 697 -32.37 44.70 -65.13
C LEU A 697 -32.75 46.03 -64.48
N SER A 698 -31.81 46.67 -63.79
CA SER A 698 -32.02 48.02 -63.22
C SER A 698 -32.26 49.09 -64.27
N ILE A 699 -31.54 49.04 -65.37
CA ILE A 699 -31.74 49.96 -66.50
C ILE A 699 -33.09 49.71 -67.17
N VAL A 700 -33.43 48.44 -67.41
CA VAL A 700 -34.75 48.04 -67.95
C VAL A 700 -35.89 48.46 -67.00
N ASN A 701 -35.69 48.31 -65.71
CA ASN A 701 -36.70 48.75 -64.76
C ASN A 701 -36.81 50.28 -64.62
N ARG A 702 -35.70 51.02 -64.82
CA ARG A 702 -35.73 52.49 -64.91
C ARG A 702 -36.39 52.97 -66.23
N VAL A 703 -36.19 52.30 -67.36
CA VAL A 703 -36.88 52.60 -68.61
C VAL A 703 -38.37 52.27 -68.55
N ARG A 704 -38.74 51.27 -67.79
CA ARG A 704 -40.16 50.90 -67.59
C ARG A 704 -40.90 51.79 -66.59
N GLN A 705 -40.17 52.56 -65.69
CA GLN A 705 -40.74 53.49 -64.75
C GLN A 705 -40.73 54.95 -65.22
N GLY A 706 -40.32 55.18 -66.49
CA GLY A 706 -40.43 56.48 -67.04
C GLY A 706 -41.82 56.80 -67.66
N TYR A 707 -42.80 57.13 -66.89
CA TYR A 707 -43.85 58.04 -67.16
C TYR A 707 -44.67 58.33 -65.90
N SER A 708 -44.58 59.59 -65.58
CA SER A 708 -45.59 60.51 -65.03
C SER A 708 -45.46 61.01 -63.59
N PRO A 709 -45.96 62.20 -63.38
CA PRO A 709 -45.30 63.13 -62.48
C PRO A 709 -46.17 63.54 -61.27
N LEU A 710 -45.60 64.44 -60.52
CA LEU A 710 -46.28 65.39 -59.64
C LEU A 710 -46.75 64.94 -58.23
N SER A 711 -46.04 65.61 -57.34
CA SER A 711 -46.53 66.50 -56.26
C SER A 711 -47.20 65.89 -55.02
N PHE A 712 -46.81 66.29 -53.95
CA PHE A 712 -47.30 67.19 -52.87
C PHE A 712 -46.65 66.87 -51.47
N GLN A 713 -45.95 67.85 -51.06
CA GLN A 713 -45.95 68.42 -49.68
C GLN A 713 -46.90 67.78 -48.65
N THR A 714 -46.47 67.55 -47.44
CA THR A 714 -46.55 68.54 -46.42
C THR A 714 -46.29 67.87 -45.03
N HIS A 715 -45.69 68.64 -44.13
CA HIS A 715 -45.86 68.92 -42.76
C HIS A 715 -45.31 67.96 -41.68
N LEU A 716 -44.37 68.51 -40.99
CA LEU A 716 -44.06 68.48 -39.58
C LEU A 716 -45.31 68.62 -38.67
N PRO A 717 -45.31 68.27 -37.31
CA PRO A 717 -44.41 68.90 -36.37
C PRO A 717 -44.01 67.95 -35.17
N ALA A 718 -42.89 68.15 -34.57
CA ALA A 718 -42.50 68.89 -33.35
C ALA A 718 -42.84 68.31 -31.98
N GLN A 719 -41.89 68.46 -31.17
CA GLN A 719 -41.83 68.65 -29.71
C GLN A 719 -41.52 67.38 -28.85
N ARG A 720 -40.70 67.32 -27.81
CA ARG A 720 -40.03 68.31 -26.95
C ARG A 720 -38.91 67.59 -26.14
N GLY A 721 -37.83 68.32 -25.89
CA GLY A 721 -36.86 67.95 -24.88
C GLY A 721 -37.37 68.09 -23.42
N PRO A 722 -36.53 68.24 -22.38
CA PRO A 722 -35.21 68.78 -22.27
C PRO A 722 -34.30 67.84 -21.43
N ASP A 723 -33.11 67.97 -21.02
CA ASP A 723 -32.35 69.02 -20.45
C ASP A 723 -30.81 68.68 -20.40
N ARG A 724 -30.12 69.74 -20.46
CA ARG A 724 -28.69 69.96 -20.27
C ARG A 724 -28.27 69.87 -18.77
N PRO A 725 -27.00 70.11 -18.31
CA PRO A 725 -26.01 71.00 -18.93
C PRO A 725 -24.51 70.57 -18.79
N GLU A 726 -23.69 71.26 -19.54
CA GLU A 726 -22.44 72.02 -19.25
C GLU A 726 -21.15 71.22 -19.14
N GLY A 727 -20.04 71.62 -19.59
CA GLY A 727 -19.59 72.89 -20.15
C GLY A 727 -18.11 72.81 -20.64
N ILE A 728 -17.82 73.82 -21.48
CA ILE A 728 -16.58 74.62 -21.60
C ILE A 728 -15.33 73.88 -22.14
N GLY A 729 -14.61 74.34 -23.08
CA GLY A 729 -14.37 75.63 -23.81
C GLY A 729 -13.39 75.38 -24.95
N GLU A 730 -13.50 76.16 -25.94
CA GLU A 730 -12.55 77.09 -26.56
C GLU A 730 -11.29 76.52 -27.19
N GLU A 731 -10.85 76.86 -28.27
CA GLU A 731 -10.72 77.97 -29.27
C GLU A 731 -9.85 77.33 -30.37
N GLY A 732 -9.85 77.69 -31.61
CA GLY A 732 -9.98 78.89 -32.35
C GLY A 732 -9.18 78.75 -33.64
N GLY A 733 -9.64 79.35 -34.66
CA GLY A 733 -8.86 80.07 -35.68
C GLY A 733 -8.59 79.30 -37.01
N GLU A 734 -9.34 79.59 -38.00
CA GLU A 734 -9.26 80.65 -39.06
C GLU A 734 -8.25 80.38 -40.20
N ARG A 735 -8.81 80.51 -41.35
CA ARG A 735 -8.40 81.18 -42.61
C ARG A 735 -7.97 80.30 -43.78
N ASP A 736 -8.77 80.29 -44.79
CA ASP A 736 -8.99 81.10 -45.95
C ASP A 736 -8.04 80.88 -47.14
N ARG A 737 -8.77 80.84 -48.29
CA ARG A 737 -8.37 81.32 -49.66
C ARG A 737 -7.74 80.30 -50.61
N ASP A 738 -8.29 80.07 -51.58
CA ASP A 738 -8.80 80.65 -52.88
C ASP A 738 -8.33 79.89 -54.09
N ARG A 739 -9.25 79.89 -55.03
CA ARG A 739 -9.13 79.99 -56.45
C ARG A 739 -8.94 78.75 -57.36
N SER A 740 -10.01 78.56 -57.96
CA SER A 740 -10.30 78.62 -59.42
C SER A 740 -9.70 77.60 -60.37
N GLY A 741 -10.56 76.96 -61.06
CA GLY A 741 -10.68 76.61 -62.41
C GLY A 741 -10.47 75.15 -62.84
N PRO A 742 -10.95 74.77 -63.96
CA PRO A 742 -12.32 74.82 -64.49
C PRO A 742 -12.86 73.42 -64.87
N LEU A 743 -14.12 73.29 -64.79
CA LEU A 743 -15.05 72.52 -65.62
C LEU A 743 -14.53 71.44 -66.61
N VAL A 744 -13.97 70.36 -66.10
CA VAL A 744 -13.99 69.09 -66.86
C VAL A 744 -14.06 67.88 -65.87
N ASN A 745 -13.94 68.09 -64.57
CA ASN A 745 -13.93 67.02 -63.61
C ASN A 745 -15.25 66.80 -62.89
N GLY A 746 -16.32 67.40 -63.20
CA GLY A 746 -17.62 67.28 -62.56
C GLY A 746 -18.27 65.89 -62.67
N PHE A 747 -18.06 65.23 -63.79
CA PHE A 747 -18.69 63.91 -64.01
C PHE A 747 -17.91 62.75 -63.38
N LEU A 748 -16.60 62.82 -63.35
CA LEU A 748 -15.73 61.84 -62.73
C LEU A 748 -15.73 62.00 -61.22
N ALA A 749 -15.83 63.21 -60.68
CA ALA A 749 -15.91 63.41 -59.23
C ALA A 749 -17.25 62.96 -58.64
N LEU A 750 -18.36 63.08 -59.37
CA LEU A 750 -19.66 62.58 -59.02
C LEU A 750 -19.66 61.00 -58.96
N ILE A 751 -19.08 60.42 -59.98
CA ILE A 751 -18.95 58.96 -60.05
C ILE A 751 -17.98 58.45 -58.93
N TRP A 752 -16.93 59.20 -58.66
CA TRP A 752 -15.97 58.86 -57.63
C TRP A 752 -16.55 59.02 -56.22
N ASN A 753 -17.34 60.01 -55.94
CA ASN A 753 -18.03 60.14 -54.66
C ASN A 753 -19.13 59.13 -54.49
N ASP A 754 -19.89 58.75 -55.54
CA ASP A 754 -20.87 57.70 -55.48
C ASP A 754 -20.19 56.34 -55.34
N LEU A 755 -19.08 56.08 -56.01
CA LEU A 755 -18.30 54.90 -55.87
C LEU A 755 -17.65 54.80 -54.42
N ARG A 756 -17.18 55.91 -53.89
CA ARG A 756 -16.63 56.02 -52.59
C ARG A 756 -17.71 55.75 -51.47
N SER A 757 -18.86 56.37 -51.67
CA SER A 757 -20.00 56.16 -50.76
C SER A 757 -20.52 54.72 -50.81
N LEU A 758 -20.56 54.14 -52.04
CA LEU A 758 -20.92 52.74 -52.25
C LEU A 758 -19.87 51.76 -51.70
N CYS A 759 -18.59 52.08 -51.86
CA CYS A 759 -17.50 51.28 -51.21
C CYS A 759 -17.53 51.37 -49.68
N LEU A 760 -17.71 52.53 -49.12
CA LEU A 760 -17.84 52.73 -47.66
C LEU A 760 -19.11 52.06 -47.14
N PHE A 761 -20.24 52.21 -47.82
CA PHE A 761 -21.47 51.49 -47.44
C PHE A 761 -21.33 49.99 -47.55
N SER A 762 -20.71 49.48 -48.60
CA SER A 762 -20.41 48.07 -48.78
C SER A 762 -19.43 47.58 -47.73
N TYR A 763 -18.37 48.37 -47.42
CA TYR A 763 -17.41 48.05 -46.38
C TYR A 763 -18.06 48.01 -45.01
N HIS A 764 -18.89 48.93 -44.62
CA HIS A 764 -19.59 48.95 -43.36
C HIS A 764 -20.57 47.78 -43.25
N ARG A 765 -21.31 47.46 -44.32
CA ARG A 765 -22.20 46.32 -44.35
C ARG A 765 -21.44 45.00 -44.31
N LEU A 766 -20.33 44.87 -44.98
CA LEU A 766 -19.47 43.69 -44.97
C LEU A 766 -18.82 43.49 -43.57
N ARG A 767 -18.38 44.58 -42.97
CA ARG A 767 -17.84 44.57 -41.62
C ARG A 767 -18.91 44.16 -40.59
N ASP A 768 -20.12 44.72 -40.69
CA ASP A 768 -21.23 44.35 -39.79
C ASP A 768 -21.66 42.91 -40.00
N LEU A 769 -21.67 42.42 -41.23
CA LEU A 769 -21.94 41.03 -41.55
C LEU A 769 -20.84 40.09 -40.99
N LEU A 770 -19.58 40.48 -41.14
CA LEU A 770 -18.44 39.75 -40.55
C LEU A 770 -18.50 39.75 -39.03
N LEU A 771 -18.87 40.85 -38.39
CA LEU A 771 -19.05 40.91 -36.95
C LEU A 771 -20.23 40.05 -36.48
N ILE A 772 -21.30 39.97 -37.22
CA ILE A 772 -22.43 39.08 -36.92
C ILE A 772 -22.02 37.62 -37.10
N VAL A 773 -21.31 37.32 -38.21
CA VAL A 773 -20.83 35.98 -38.51
C VAL A 773 -19.81 35.51 -37.42
N THR A 774 -18.87 36.39 -37.03
CA THR A 774 -17.93 36.07 -35.98
C THR A 774 -18.61 35.83 -34.63
N ARG A 775 -19.61 36.63 -34.29
CA ARG A 775 -20.43 36.41 -33.10
C ARG A 775 -21.26 35.12 -33.16
N ILE A 776 -21.81 34.80 -34.32
CA ILE A 776 -22.56 33.53 -34.52
C ILE A 776 -21.59 32.35 -34.45
N VAL A 777 -20.41 32.43 -35.05
CA VAL A 777 -19.37 31.38 -34.99
C VAL A 777 -18.85 31.24 -33.59
N GLU A 778 -18.66 32.31 -32.82
CA GLU A 778 -18.24 32.30 -31.44
C GLU A 778 -19.33 31.68 -30.54
N LEU A 779 -20.60 32.03 -30.75
CA LEU A 779 -21.74 31.48 -30.01
C LEU A 779 -21.98 30.00 -30.34
N LEU A 780 -21.88 29.62 -31.62
CA LEU A 780 -21.96 28.24 -32.06
C LEU A 780 -20.75 27.42 -31.61
N GLY A 781 -19.56 28.05 -31.65
CA GLY A 781 -18.33 27.40 -31.16
C GLY A 781 -18.38 27.12 -29.65
N ARG A 782 -18.82 28.08 -28.84
CA ARG A 782 -19.00 27.89 -27.40
C ARG A 782 -20.07 26.84 -27.07
N ARG A 783 -21.23 26.92 -27.69
CA ARG A 783 -22.29 25.92 -27.50
C ARG A 783 -21.93 24.56 -28.13
N GLY A 784 -21.32 24.58 -29.30
CA GLY A 784 -20.87 23.37 -29.96
C GLY A 784 -19.76 22.66 -29.16
N TRP A 785 -18.85 23.45 -28.55
CA TRP A 785 -17.80 22.93 -27.71
C TRP A 785 -18.34 22.29 -26.41
N GLU A 786 -19.33 22.94 -25.77
CA GLU A 786 -19.99 22.39 -24.61
C GLU A 786 -20.76 21.10 -24.96
N VAL A 787 -21.44 21.05 -26.07
CA VAL A 787 -22.13 19.86 -26.61
C VAL A 787 -21.11 18.76 -26.95
N LEU A 788 -20.00 19.09 -27.61
CA LEU A 788 -18.92 18.15 -27.92
C LEU A 788 -18.27 17.60 -26.67
N LYS A 789 -18.03 18.44 -25.66
CA LYS A 789 -17.49 18.02 -24.37
C LYS A 789 -18.48 17.10 -23.63
N TYR A 790 -19.76 17.42 -23.70
CA TYR A 790 -20.82 16.57 -23.14
C TYR A 790 -20.88 15.21 -23.86
N TRP A 791 -20.85 15.22 -25.20
CA TRP A 791 -20.82 14.01 -26.01
C TRP A 791 -19.56 13.19 -25.78
N TRP A 792 -18.42 13.84 -25.61
CA TRP A 792 -17.16 13.17 -25.30
C TRP A 792 -17.20 12.48 -23.95
N ASN A 793 -17.71 13.16 -22.93
CA ASN A 793 -17.88 12.56 -21.59
C ASN A 793 -18.91 11.41 -21.62
N LEU A 794 -19.95 11.54 -22.39
CA LEU A 794 -20.95 10.49 -22.59
C LEU A 794 -20.36 9.28 -23.31
N LEU A 795 -19.57 9.48 -24.35
CA LEU A 795 -18.84 8.43 -25.08
C LEU A 795 -17.81 7.73 -24.18
N GLN A 796 -17.13 8.47 -23.37
CA GLN A 796 -16.15 7.93 -22.41
C GLN A 796 -16.84 7.08 -21.34
N TYR A 797 -17.96 7.56 -20.83
CA TYR A 797 -18.80 6.80 -19.89
C TYR A 797 -19.33 5.51 -20.53
N TRP A 798 -19.82 5.59 -21.78
CA TRP A 798 -20.28 4.43 -22.52
C TRP A 798 -19.19 3.42 -22.83
N SER A 799 -18.01 3.89 -23.19
CA SER A 799 -16.85 3.03 -23.43
C SER A 799 -16.46 2.26 -22.17
N GLN A 800 -16.53 2.93 -21.00
CA GLN A 800 -16.19 2.32 -19.73
C GLN A 800 -17.24 1.31 -19.27
N GLU A 801 -18.52 1.61 -19.46
CA GLU A 801 -19.62 0.71 -19.13
C GLU A 801 -19.67 -0.52 -20.03
N LEU A 802 -19.41 -0.34 -21.32
CA LEU A 802 -19.25 -1.46 -22.28
C LEU A 802 -18.07 -2.35 -21.94
N LYS A 803 -16.95 -1.76 -21.54
CA LYS A 803 -15.75 -2.49 -21.13
C LYS A 803 -16.01 -3.29 -19.85
N ASN A 804 -16.65 -2.71 -18.87
CA ASN A 804 -17.02 -3.38 -17.62
C ASN A 804 -18.03 -4.50 -17.85
N SER A 805 -19.00 -4.27 -18.71
CA SER A 805 -19.99 -5.29 -19.09
C SER A 805 -19.37 -6.45 -19.88
N ALA A 806 -18.42 -6.15 -20.77
CA ALA A 806 -17.69 -7.18 -21.53
C ALA A 806 -16.77 -8.01 -20.61
N VAL A 807 -16.09 -7.37 -19.66
CA VAL A 807 -15.24 -8.06 -18.68
C VAL A 807 -16.08 -8.94 -17.75
N SER A 808 -17.24 -8.46 -17.31
CA SER A 808 -18.14 -9.26 -16.47
C SER A 808 -18.72 -10.45 -17.23
N LEU A 809 -19.00 -10.28 -18.52
CA LEU A 809 -19.47 -11.36 -19.39
C LEU A 809 -18.37 -12.41 -19.65
N LEU A 810 -17.14 -11.97 -19.88
CA LEU A 810 -15.98 -12.85 -20.04
C LEU A 810 -15.68 -13.63 -18.76
N ASN A 811 -15.75 -12.99 -17.60
CA ASN A 811 -15.57 -13.66 -16.32
C ASN A 811 -16.69 -14.66 -16.04
N ALA A 812 -17.96 -14.31 -16.35
CA ALA A 812 -19.09 -15.20 -16.18
C ALA A 812 -19.02 -16.41 -17.12
N THR A 813 -18.57 -16.19 -18.37
CA THR A 813 -18.38 -17.30 -19.33
C THR A 813 -17.19 -18.20 -18.96
N ALA A 814 -16.10 -17.62 -18.44
CA ALA A 814 -14.96 -18.40 -17.96
C ALA A 814 -15.32 -19.29 -16.77
N ILE A 815 -16.13 -18.79 -15.84
CA ILE A 815 -16.64 -19.55 -14.69
C ILE A 815 -17.61 -20.65 -15.17
N ALA A 816 -18.49 -20.34 -16.12
CA ALA A 816 -19.46 -21.30 -16.65
C ALA A 816 -18.82 -22.46 -17.42
N VAL A 817 -17.72 -22.18 -18.13
CA VAL A 817 -16.94 -23.22 -18.83
C VAL A 817 -16.20 -24.13 -17.84
N ALA A 818 -15.82 -23.62 -16.68
CA ALA A 818 -15.14 -24.38 -15.63
C ALA A 818 -16.09 -25.29 -14.80
N GLU A 819 -17.39 -24.97 -14.75
CA GLU A 819 -18.36 -25.65 -13.87
C GLU A 819 -19.38 -26.59 -14.60
N GLY A 820 -19.28 -26.72 -15.92
CA GLY A 820 -20.13 -27.66 -16.69
C GLY A 820 -21.44 -27.10 -17.24
N THR A 821 -22.02 -27.79 -18.19
CA THR A 821 -23.02 -27.33 -19.16
C THR A 821 -24.40 -26.88 -18.63
N ASP A 822 -24.74 -27.16 -17.39
CA ASP A 822 -26.07 -26.83 -16.83
C ASP A 822 -26.23 -25.37 -16.39
N ARG A 823 -25.15 -24.65 -16.22
CA ARG A 823 -25.17 -23.21 -15.83
C ARG A 823 -25.11 -22.24 -17.01
N VAL A 824 -24.82 -22.72 -18.21
CA VAL A 824 -24.73 -21.87 -19.42
C VAL A 824 -26.04 -21.16 -19.72
N ILE A 825 -27.16 -21.84 -19.54
CA ILE A 825 -28.52 -21.28 -19.76
C ILE A 825 -28.82 -20.16 -18.75
N GLU A 826 -28.38 -20.33 -17.51
CA GLU A 826 -28.59 -19.32 -16.45
C GLU A 826 -27.72 -18.07 -16.68
N VAL A 827 -26.49 -18.27 -17.15
CA VAL A 827 -25.58 -17.18 -17.50
C VAL A 827 -26.08 -16.39 -18.72
N VAL A 828 -26.57 -17.07 -19.73
CA VAL A 828 -27.16 -16.42 -20.92
C VAL A 828 -28.41 -15.61 -20.53
N GLN A 829 -29.24 -16.12 -19.63
CA GLN A 829 -30.41 -15.37 -19.14
C GLN A 829 -30.02 -14.16 -18.29
N ARG A 830 -28.92 -14.24 -17.50
CA ARG A 830 -28.38 -13.09 -16.76
C ARG A 830 -27.78 -12.04 -17.69
N ALA A 831 -27.05 -12.50 -18.72
CA ALA A 831 -26.49 -11.61 -19.74
C ALA A 831 -27.58 -10.90 -20.54
N CYS A 832 -28.64 -11.60 -20.95
CA CYS A 832 -29.80 -10.98 -21.63
C CYS A 832 -30.52 -9.97 -20.74
N ARG A 833 -30.67 -10.27 -19.44
CA ARG A 833 -31.26 -9.31 -18.48
C ARG A 833 -30.35 -8.07 -18.28
N ALA A 834 -29.04 -8.23 -18.22
CA ALA A 834 -28.09 -7.14 -18.13
C ALA A 834 -28.15 -6.23 -19.38
N ILE A 835 -28.23 -6.81 -20.56
CA ILE A 835 -28.36 -6.08 -21.84
C ILE A 835 -29.71 -5.33 -21.90
N LEU A 836 -30.80 -5.94 -21.44
CA LEU A 836 -32.13 -5.30 -21.38
C LEU A 836 -32.23 -4.16 -20.36
N HIS A 837 -31.32 -4.14 -19.36
CA HIS A 837 -31.24 -3.05 -18.38
C HIS A 837 -30.39 -1.85 -18.85
N ILE A 838 -29.58 -2.01 -19.90
CA ILE A 838 -28.78 -0.92 -20.48
C ILE A 838 -29.62 0.29 -20.87
N PRO A 839 -30.76 0.17 -21.57
CA PRO A 839 -31.60 1.32 -21.89
C PRO A 839 -32.17 2.05 -20.66
N ARG A 840 -32.47 1.35 -19.58
CA ARG A 840 -32.93 1.95 -18.33
C ARG A 840 -31.86 2.75 -17.60
N ARG A 841 -30.63 2.26 -17.60
CA ARG A 841 -29.48 2.98 -17.03
C ARG A 841 -29.11 4.20 -17.87
N ILE A 842 -29.23 4.11 -19.18
CA ILE A 842 -29.02 5.23 -20.09
C ILE A 842 -30.03 6.34 -19.81
N ARG A 843 -31.30 6.00 -19.62
CA ARG A 843 -32.35 6.95 -19.29
C ARG A 843 -32.09 7.64 -17.95
N GLN A 844 -31.68 6.89 -16.92
CA GLN A 844 -31.31 7.44 -15.60
C GLN A 844 -30.04 8.31 -15.65
N GLY A 845 -29.09 7.99 -16.52
CA GLY A 845 -27.90 8.83 -16.76
C GLY A 845 -28.26 10.15 -17.44
N LEU A 846 -29.18 10.11 -18.40
CA LEU A 846 -29.69 11.32 -19.09
C LEU A 846 -30.54 12.18 -18.15
N GLU A 847 -31.37 11.61 -17.28
CA GLU A 847 -32.13 12.34 -16.27
C GLU A 847 -31.25 13.04 -15.24
N ARG A 848 -30.11 12.43 -14.84
CA ARG A 848 -29.12 13.06 -13.95
C ARG A 848 -28.25 14.12 -14.59
N ALA A 849 -28.14 14.12 -15.90
CA ALA A 849 -27.36 15.10 -16.66
C ALA A 849 -28.21 16.30 -17.10
N LEU A 850 -29.53 16.20 -17.03
CA LEU A 850 -30.50 17.28 -17.33
C LEU A 850 -31.00 18.02 -16.07
N LEU A 851 -30.74 17.48 -14.88
CA LEU A 851 -30.89 18.14 -13.59
C LEU A 851 -29.53 18.70 -13.12
#